data_f589fb6e0bad7ca166ed5d76cef88f52
#
_entry.id   f589fb6e0bad7ca166ed5d76cef88f52
#
_cell.length_a   1.000
_cell.length_b   1.000
_cell.length_c   1.000
_cell.angle_alpha   90.00
_cell.angle_beta   90.00
_cell.angle_gamma   90.00
#
_symmetry.space_group_name_H-M   'P 1'
#
loop_
_entity.id
_entity.type
_entity.pdbx_description
1 polymer ?
#
loop_
_entity_poly.entity_id
_entity_poly.type
_entity_poly.pdbx_seq_one_letter_code
_entity_poly.pdbx_strand_id
1 'polypeptide(L)'
;MIAHKVVRAAALAFIVLTMAVGVPAGPGSYSLAEGSSASVGASGKAEDLGKLNEILPGGMNYSGYLAQHESAVMPDSEVIIEAGQYTKGEELAAVESFEGMEGVSVHTGEQGMVEWEFNVPASGFYHISVQYYPVEGKSSSIERSLLIDGEIPFEEAAYLQFDRVWDNELEEVERDNRGNDLRPRQKEAPVWREVLLKDYEGYYDEPFRFHFTAGKHTLAFVSQREPMVIRQLKLFQHQEAPAYEEVLKEYQEHGYQEAKDVLITVQGEAATAKSSPTLYPQTERSSPAVSPYSPSMIRVNTIGGLNWRIPGQWIQWEIDVPESGLYNIAFKAQQNYVRGIYSTRKLSIDGKIPFKEMELVPFRFKSDYRLDVMGEDEPYLFYLEKGKHTLEMEVSLGEFAPLIRDVEESLFNLNSMYRKILMITGTLPDQFRDYRVEQQIPSLLETFKTESDRLQNVSKELYRLAGGTSDAEALLKTMALQLDEMVERPDTIPRRLGSYKTNTGGLGTWLLQTREMPLEIDEFYVYSPDQKLPKTGAGFFQNMKHEVSTFLYSFFIDYNQIGNVSEGGSDSSVTVWIGSGRDQANTLKAMIDETFTPLTGIDVNLKLVQMHTLLPATLAGQGPDVAMQIGNDIPVNYAMRGAAADISKFDDFDTVAERFRSSALVPYTYEDGVYALPETQTFNMLFYRKDVLHELGLEAPDTWEDVASLFAVLNKNHMEFGLPLVLQPQYPGENIPPNSVYAMLLLQNGGQFYRDGGKESDLNSKVGIETFKTWTEFYTDYRLEREFDFANRFRTGQMPIGIADYTVYNQLTVFAPEIRGLWGFVPVPGTVQADGTISREVASGGSATIMLESADDKEAAWEFMKWWTSDEIQTTFGREMEGLMGAAARYPTANINALDSLPWPVKDYEALKAQFQEVRGIPEVPGGYFTGRHLLNAFYSVVVNSQDQYVGSIRIPGEKAEPRETFIEYVRYMQEEIQNKRKEFGLDE
;
A
#
# COMPACT_ATOMS: atom_id res chain seq x y z
N MET A 1 15.54 -25.20 -25.79
CA MET A 1 16.19 -25.41 -24.47
C MET A 1 17.15 -24.28 -24.05
N ILE A 2 17.71 -23.50 -24.97
CA ILE A 2 18.54 -22.32 -24.64
C ILE A 2 17.66 -21.07 -24.43
N ALA A 3 16.58 -20.91 -25.19
CA ALA A 3 15.65 -19.79 -25.07
C ALA A 3 14.89 -19.78 -23.72
N HIS A 4 14.54 -20.94 -23.17
CA HIS A 4 13.86 -21.02 -21.86
C HIS A 4 14.77 -20.66 -20.67
N LYS A 5 16.09 -20.78 -20.80
CA LYS A 5 17.03 -20.36 -19.73
C LYS A 5 17.25 -18.84 -19.72
N VAL A 6 17.16 -18.18 -20.86
CA VAL A 6 17.30 -16.72 -20.96
C VAL A 6 16.05 -16.00 -20.43
N VAL A 7 14.86 -16.53 -20.70
CA VAL A 7 13.61 -15.98 -20.18
C VAL A 7 13.49 -16.18 -18.66
N ARG A 8 13.95 -17.31 -18.11
CA ARG A 8 13.96 -17.52 -16.66
C ARG A 8 15.00 -16.63 -15.94
N ALA A 9 16.13 -16.35 -16.56
CA ALA A 9 17.10 -15.41 -16.00
C ALA A 9 16.60 -13.96 -16.04
N ALA A 10 15.85 -13.58 -17.06
CA ALA A 10 15.25 -12.25 -17.16
C ALA A 10 14.09 -12.07 -16.16
N ALA A 11 13.25 -13.08 -15.97
CA ALA A 11 12.14 -13.01 -15.01
C ALA A 11 12.64 -12.99 -13.55
N LEU A 12 13.66 -13.77 -13.19
CA LEU A 12 14.27 -13.71 -11.86
C LEU A 12 15.06 -12.41 -11.63
N ALA A 13 15.69 -11.85 -12.67
CA ALA A 13 16.34 -10.55 -12.58
C ALA A 13 15.33 -9.41 -12.41
N PHE A 14 14.14 -9.54 -12.99
CA PHE A 14 13.08 -8.52 -12.86
C PHE A 14 12.43 -8.55 -11.46
N ILE A 15 12.20 -9.72 -10.87
CA ILE A 15 11.66 -9.86 -9.50
C ILE A 15 12.70 -9.44 -8.45
N VAL A 16 13.98 -9.72 -8.65
CA VAL A 16 15.06 -9.27 -7.76
C VAL A 16 15.36 -7.79 -7.94
N LEU A 17 15.16 -7.23 -9.15
CA LEU A 17 15.39 -5.80 -9.41
C LEU A 17 14.24 -4.91 -8.89
N THR A 18 13.01 -5.41 -8.84
CA THR A 18 11.88 -4.68 -8.24
C THR A 18 11.91 -4.69 -6.70
N MET A 19 12.64 -5.62 -6.08
CA MET A 19 12.86 -5.61 -4.63
C MET A 19 14.14 -4.86 -4.20
N ALA A 20 15.05 -4.53 -5.13
CA ALA A 20 16.31 -3.83 -4.84
C ALA A 20 16.29 -2.34 -5.22
N VAL A 21 15.30 -1.90 -5.95
CA VAL A 21 15.11 -0.48 -6.23
C VAL A 21 14.12 0.04 -5.21
N GLY A 22 14.63 0.59 -4.12
CA GLY A 22 13.87 1.52 -3.30
C GLY A 22 13.41 2.64 -4.23
N VAL A 23 12.18 2.59 -4.67
CA VAL A 23 11.55 3.69 -5.42
C VAL A 23 11.61 4.89 -4.49
N PRO A 24 12.26 5.97 -4.86
CA PRO A 24 12.05 7.21 -4.15
C PRO A 24 10.59 7.56 -4.38
N ALA A 25 9.80 7.40 -3.33
CA ALA A 25 8.43 7.81 -3.31
C ALA A 25 8.39 9.32 -3.60
N GLY A 26 7.54 9.69 -4.45
CA GLY A 26 7.11 11.05 -4.59
C GLY A 26 5.63 11.05 -4.77
N PRO A 27 5.00 11.92 -4.38
CA PRO A 27 4.53 12.79 -3.35
C PRO A 27 3.07 13.14 -3.36
N GLY A 28 2.63 13.82 -2.44
CA GLY A 28 1.88 14.88 -2.37
C GLY A 28 0.72 15.22 -1.53
N SER A 29 0.38 16.26 -1.06
CA SER A 29 -0.28 16.95 0.04
C SER A 29 -1.69 17.45 -0.20
N TYR A 30 -2.43 17.85 0.82
CA TYR A 30 -3.32 18.99 0.85
C TYR A 30 -3.87 19.54 2.13
N SER A 31 -4.36 20.78 2.02
CA SER A 31 -4.87 21.65 3.05
C SER A 31 -6.34 22.06 2.83
N LEU A 32 -6.89 22.41 3.81
CA LEU A 32 -8.04 22.96 4.54
C LEU A 32 -8.72 24.21 3.94
N ALA A 33 -10.05 24.19 3.93
CA ALA A 33 -10.85 25.41 4.00
C ALA A 33 -11.43 25.57 5.40
N GLU A 34 -11.19 26.71 6.05
CA GLU A 34 -11.71 27.05 7.36
C GLU A 34 -13.24 27.26 7.36
N GLY A 35 -13.95 26.35 8.01
CA GLY A 35 -15.33 26.59 8.45
C GLY A 35 -15.33 26.98 9.92
N SER A 36 -15.94 28.14 10.22
CA SER A 36 -16.01 28.78 11.53
C SER A 36 -16.45 27.85 12.65
N SER A 37 -15.58 27.62 13.63
CA SER A 37 -15.89 26.93 14.87
C SER A 37 -16.57 27.83 15.87
N ALA A 38 -17.75 27.41 16.35
CA ALA A 38 -18.26 27.86 17.63
C ALA A 38 -17.72 26.95 18.73
N SER A 39 -16.85 27.50 19.56
CA SER A 39 -16.29 26.81 20.71
C SER A 39 -17.30 26.54 21.79
N VAL A 40 -17.55 25.27 22.13
CA VAL A 40 -18.10 24.91 23.45
C VAL A 40 -17.10 23.98 24.12
N GLY A 41 -16.56 24.44 25.23
CA GLY A 41 -15.53 23.71 25.96
C GLY A 41 -16.04 22.39 26.57
N ALA A 42 -15.29 21.34 26.32
CA ALA A 42 -15.32 20.11 27.09
C ALA A 42 -13.88 19.53 27.12
N SER A 43 -13.10 20.01 28.05
CA SER A 43 -11.85 19.34 28.44
C SER A 43 -12.18 18.12 29.29
N GLY A 44 -11.87 16.93 28.86
CA GLY A 44 -11.91 15.71 29.67
C GLY A 44 -12.24 14.40 28.99
N LYS A 45 -12.62 14.39 27.69
CA LYS A 45 -13.11 13.17 27.03
C LYS A 45 -12.25 12.63 25.88
N ALA A 46 -11.35 13.44 25.31
CA ALA A 46 -10.49 13.00 24.22
C ALA A 46 -9.40 12.00 24.68
N GLU A 47 -8.98 12.06 25.95
CA GLU A 47 -8.04 11.10 26.52
C GLU A 47 -8.61 9.70 26.70
N ASP A 48 -9.93 9.54 26.89
CA ASP A 48 -10.55 8.22 27.06
C ASP A 48 -10.77 7.49 25.72
N LEU A 49 -11.04 8.20 24.64
CA LEU A 49 -11.17 7.61 23.29
C LEU A 49 -9.83 7.15 22.73
N GLY A 50 -8.74 7.88 23.01
CA GLY A 50 -7.38 7.48 22.63
C GLY A 50 -6.93 6.17 23.28
N LYS A 51 -7.43 5.85 24.48
CA LYS A 51 -7.13 4.61 25.19
C LYS A 51 -7.94 3.41 24.69
N LEU A 52 -9.15 3.64 24.16
CA LEU A 52 -10.01 2.59 23.63
C LEU A 52 -9.49 2.01 22.30
N ASN A 53 -8.67 2.77 21.55
CA ASN A 53 -8.10 2.35 20.27
C ASN A 53 -6.70 1.73 20.36
N GLU A 54 -6.17 1.49 21.56
CA GLU A 54 -4.90 0.79 21.72
C GLU A 54 -5.15 -0.71 21.84
N ILE A 55 -4.93 -1.45 20.75
CA ILE A 55 -4.75 -2.90 20.82
C ILE A 55 -3.52 -3.14 21.68
N LEU A 56 -3.74 -3.69 22.87
CA LEU A 56 -2.63 -4.06 23.75
C LEU A 56 -1.85 -5.21 23.10
N PRO A 57 -0.52 -5.17 23.11
CA PRO A 57 0.30 -6.30 22.67
C PRO A 57 -0.10 -7.59 23.39
N GLY A 58 -0.51 -8.60 22.63
CA GLY A 58 -0.98 -9.88 23.17
C GLY A 58 -2.49 -9.98 23.42
N GLY A 59 -3.30 -9.22 22.68
CA GLY A 59 -4.75 -9.39 22.59
C GLY A 59 -5.11 -10.83 22.17
N MET A 60 -6.33 -11.26 22.49
CA MET A 60 -6.84 -12.55 22.07
C MET A 60 -7.29 -12.48 20.62
N ASN A 61 -6.79 -13.35 19.75
CA ASN A 61 -7.30 -13.52 18.40
C ASN A 61 -8.65 -14.25 18.38
N TYR A 62 -9.34 -14.22 17.25
CA TYR A 62 -10.66 -14.85 17.11
C TYR A 62 -10.66 -16.35 17.39
N SER A 63 -9.60 -17.08 16.99
CA SER A 63 -9.48 -18.51 17.32
C SER A 63 -9.41 -18.76 18.84
N GLY A 64 -8.63 -17.96 19.55
CA GLY A 64 -8.56 -17.99 21.01
C GLY A 64 -9.89 -17.64 21.68
N TYR A 65 -10.58 -16.64 21.14
CA TYR A 65 -11.92 -16.25 21.58
C TYR A 65 -12.95 -17.37 21.42
N LEU A 66 -12.96 -18.07 20.27
CA LEU A 66 -13.81 -19.23 20.06
C LEU A 66 -13.48 -20.38 21.03
N ALA A 67 -12.19 -20.65 21.25
CA ALA A 67 -11.75 -21.69 22.18
C ALA A 67 -12.18 -21.40 23.64
N GLN A 68 -12.13 -20.12 24.05
CA GLN A 68 -12.61 -19.71 25.39
C GLN A 68 -14.10 -19.96 25.57
N HIS A 69 -14.90 -19.95 24.52
CA HIS A 69 -16.35 -20.11 24.53
C HIS A 69 -16.83 -21.41 23.85
N GLU A 70 -15.96 -22.42 23.71
CA GLU A 70 -16.22 -23.66 22.97
C GLU A 70 -17.53 -24.37 23.35
N SER A 71 -17.95 -24.23 24.61
CA SER A 71 -19.20 -24.85 25.13
C SER A 71 -20.45 -23.97 24.90
N ALA A 72 -20.33 -22.78 24.31
CA ALA A 72 -21.46 -21.90 24.14
C ALA A 72 -22.40 -22.42 23.03
N VAL A 73 -23.69 -22.32 23.29
CA VAL A 73 -24.75 -22.75 22.36
C VAL A 73 -25.03 -21.64 21.34
N MET A 74 -25.74 -21.98 20.27
CA MET A 74 -26.23 -21.03 19.28
C MET A 74 -27.77 -20.93 19.45
N PRO A 75 -28.28 -19.95 20.21
CA PRO A 75 -29.69 -19.84 20.50
C PRO A 75 -30.49 -19.36 19.29
N ASP A 76 -31.60 -19.98 18.99
CA ASP A 76 -32.55 -19.58 17.96
C ASP A 76 -33.37 -18.35 18.42
N SER A 77 -32.69 -17.22 18.51
CA SER A 77 -33.29 -15.94 18.92
C SER A 77 -32.71 -14.80 18.13
N GLU A 78 -33.52 -13.81 17.82
CA GLU A 78 -33.17 -12.62 17.04
C GLU A 78 -33.29 -11.37 17.93
N VAL A 79 -32.31 -10.46 17.79
CA VAL A 79 -32.34 -9.15 18.43
C VAL A 79 -32.11 -8.10 17.37
N ILE A 80 -33.05 -7.19 17.21
CA ILE A 80 -32.97 -6.06 16.30
C ILE A 80 -32.62 -4.80 17.10
N ILE A 81 -31.60 -4.09 16.67
CA ILE A 81 -31.13 -2.82 17.23
C ILE A 81 -31.34 -1.74 16.16
N GLU A 82 -32.34 -0.91 16.35
CA GLU A 82 -32.57 0.23 15.50
C GLU A 82 -31.48 1.30 15.73
N ALA A 83 -30.78 1.73 14.70
CA ALA A 83 -29.67 2.66 14.87
C ALA A 83 -30.06 3.98 15.55
N GLY A 84 -31.27 4.48 15.31
CA GLY A 84 -31.79 5.68 15.97
C GLY A 84 -31.97 5.57 17.49
N GLN A 85 -31.87 4.37 18.08
CA GLN A 85 -31.98 4.12 19.52
C GLN A 85 -30.64 4.12 20.24
N TYR A 86 -29.61 4.80 19.67
CA TYR A 86 -28.31 4.91 20.30
C TYR A 86 -28.37 5.56 21.70
N THR A 87 -27.51 5.14 22.60
CA THR A 87 -27.43 5.61 23.99
C THR A 87 -26.34 6.63 24.22
N LYS A 88 -25.24 6.51 23.46
CA LYS A 88 -24.14 7.47 23.45
C LYS A 88 -23.66 7.68 22.02
N GLY A 89 -23.09 8.87 21.75
CA GLY A 89 -22.53 9.15 20.45
C GLY A 89 -21.72 10.43 20.44
N GLU A 90 -20.66 10.38 19.65
CA GLU A 90 -19.77 11.51 19.37
C GLU A 90 -19.61 11.63 17.85
N GLU A 91 -19.64 12.83 17.31
CA GLU A 91 -19.54 13.12 15.86
C GLU A 91 -20.56 12.35 15.01
N LEU A 92 -21.82 12.38 15.40
CA LEU A 92 -22.91 11.72 14.69
C LEU A 92 -24.13 12.61 14.50
N ALA A 93 -24.98 12.24 13.54
CA ALA A 93 -26.27 12.90 13.28
C ALA A 93 -27.36 11.85 13.03
N ALA A 94 -28.52 12.02 13.69
CA ALA A 94 -29.71 11.24 13.36
C ALA A 94 -30.35 11.79 12.08
N VAL A 95 -30.70 10.90 11.14
CA VAL A 95 -31.30 11.25 9.85
C VAL A 95 -32.59 10.43 9.66
N GLU A 96 -33.70 11.12 9.37
CA GLU A 96 -34.97 10.44 9.09
C GLU A 96 -35.14 10.20 7.59
N SER A 97 -35.58 9.00 7.21
CA SER A 97 -35.92 8.61 5.82
C SER A 97 -34.82 8.92 4.81
N PHE A 98 -33.65 8.33 5.07
CA PHE A 98 -32.46 8.55 4.24
C PHE A 98 -32.45 7.60 3.02
N GLU A 99 -32.23 8.14 1.81
CA GLU A 99 -32.10 7.40 0.53
C GLU A 99 -33.15 6.29 0.36
N GLY A 100 -34.43 6.65 0.53
CA GLY A 100 -35.57 5.76 0.33
C GLY A 100 -35.83 4.75 1.47
N MET A 101 -34.96 4.72 2.51
CA MET A 101 -35.13 3.87 3.69
C MET A 101 -35.90 4.63 4.77
N GLU A 102 -37.08 4.11 5.15
CA GLU A 102 -37.92 4.71 6.20
C GLU A 102 -37.34 4.47 7.61
N GLY A 103 -37.61 5.42 8.51
CA GLY A 103 -37.20 5.40 9.90
C GLY A 103 -35.90 6.17 10.18
N VAL A 104 -35.44 6.13 11.43
CA VAL A 104 -34.27 6.90 11.88
C VAL A 104 -33.00 6.08 11.64
N SER A 105 -32.09 6.64 10.87
CA SER A 105 -30.74 6.16 10.65
C SER A 105 -29.73 7.05 11.37
N VAL A 106 -28.51 6.58 11.56
CA VAL A 106 -27.43 7.36 12.19
C VAL A 106 -26.28 7.54 11.22
N HIS A 107 -26.00 8.79 10.87
CA HIS A 107 -24.80 9.18 10.13
C HIS A 107 -23.61 9.24 11.10
N THR A 108 -22.56 8.48 10.84
CA THR A 108 -21.29 8.48 11.58
C THR A 108 -20.20 9.07 10.71
N GLY A 109 -19.34 9.93 11.29
CA GLY A 109 -18.21 10.56 10.60
C GLY A 109 -17.03 9.62 10.42
N GLU A 110 -15.90 10.21 10.00
CA GLU A 110 -14.61 9.50 9.88
C GLU A 110 -14.02 9.14 11.24
N GLN A 111 -14.41 9.86 12.29
CA GLN A 111 -14.00 9.68 13.69
C GLN A 111 -15.23 9.73 14.60
N GLY A 112 -15.01 9.51 15.91
CA GLY A 112 -16.08 9.44 16.90
C GLY A 112 -16.60 8.05 17.16
N MET A 113 -17.68 7.93 17.90
CA MET A 113 -18.28 6.63 18.26
C MET A 113 -19.81 6.71 18.37
N VAL A 114 -20.45 5.57 18.21
CA VAL A 114 -21.87 5.34 18.49
C VAL A 114 -22.06 4.08 19.31
N GLU A 115 -22.81 4.15 20.40
CA GLU A 115 -23.08 3.01 21.30
C GLU A 115 -24.60 2.79 21.45
N TRP A 116 -25.00 1.52 21.40
CA TRP A 116 -26.36 1.04 21.64
C TRP A 116 -26.42 0.15 22.85
N GLU A 117 -27.45 0.27 23.64
CA GLU A 117 -27.79 -0.62 24.74
C GLU A 117 -28.97 -1.50 24.33
N PHE A 118 -28.86 -2.80 24.51
CA PHE A 118 -29.87 -3.77 24.11
C PHE A 118 -29.93 -4.94 25.09
N ASN A 119 -30.96 -5.80 24.94
CA ASN A 119 -31.14 -6.96 25.82
C ASN A 119 -31.09 -8.26 25.02
N VAL A 120 -30.21 -9.17 25.43
CA VAL A 120 -30.04 -10.50 24.83
C VAL A 120 -30.90 -11.51 25.58
N PRO A 121 -31.81 -12.23 24.92
CA PRO A 121 -32.77 -13.12 25.58
C PRO A 121 -32.17 -14.43 26.06
N ALA A 122 -31.13 -14.93 25.41
CA ALA A 122 -30.48 -16.20 25.77
C ALA A 122 -28.97 -16.11 25.61
N SER A 123 -28.20 -16.71 26.52
CA SER A 123 -26.74 -16.77 26.43
C SER A 123 -26.29 -17.67 25.28
N GLY A 124 -25.28 -17.25 24.54
CA GLY A 124 -24.68 -18.01 23.45
C GLY A 124 -24.03 -17.16 22.39
N PHE A 125 -23.66 -17.79 21.29
CA PHE A 125 -23.10 -17.11 20.13
C PHE A 125 -24.17 -16.56 19.20
N TYR A 126 -23.92 -15.37 18.66
CA TYR A 126 -24.76 -14.71 17.67
C TYR A 126 -23.88 -14.19 16.52
N HIS A 127 -24.40 -14.21 15.31
CA HIS A 127 -23.85 -13.43 14.19
C HIS A 127 -24.46 -12.04 14.23
N ILE A 128 -23.71 -11.06 13.74
CA ILE A 128 -24.18 -9.67 13.67
C ILE A 128 -24.20 -9.26 12.20
N SER A 129 -25.36 -8.80 11.71
CA SER A 129 -25.46 -8.05 10.44
C SER A 129 -25.64 -6.58 10.70
N VAL A 130 -25.16 -5.76 9.75
CA VAL A 130 -25.27 -4.30 9.76
C VAL A 130 -25.87 -3.84 8.44
N GLN A 131 -26.98 -3.12 8.53
CA GLN A 131 -27.56 -2.43 7.39
C GLN A 131 -27.00 -1.01 7.33
N TYR A 132 -26.24 -0.71 6.28
CA TYR A 132 -25.55 0.56 6.12
C TYR A 132 -25.63 1.11 4.70
N TYR A 133 -25.35 2.40 4.59
CA TYR A 133 -25.22 3.12 3.32
C TYR A 133 -23.89 3.88 3.31
N PRO A 134 -23.01 3.66 2.32
CA PRO A 134 -21.76 4.40 2.18
C PRO A 134 -22.08 5.81 1.67
N VAL A 135 -21.74 6.84 2.43
CA VAL A 135 -21.91 8.23 2.00
C VAL A 135 -20.61 8.79 1.43
N GLU A 136 -20.69 9.91 0.75
CA GLU A 136 -19.51 10.56 0.16
C GLU A 136 -18.38 10.73 1.18
N GLY A 137 -17.15 10.42 0.78
CA GLY A 137 -15.96 10.48 1.61
C GLY A 137 -14.69 10.47 0.75
N LYS A 138 -13.63 9.85 1.25
CA LYS A 138 -12.33 9.76 0.59
C LYS A 138 -12.20 8.55 -0.37
N SER A 139 -13.31 7.89 -0.66
CA SER A 139 -13.41 6.79 -1.63
C SER A 139 -12.63 5.52 -1.28
N SER A 140 -12.35 5.30 0.01
CA SER A 140 -11.75 4.07 0.50
C SER A 140 -12.76 3.19 1.26
N SER A 141 -12.35 1.99 1.67
CA SER A 141 -13.18 1.13 2.53
C SER A 141 -13.47 1.82 3.86
N ILE A 142 -14.71 1.71 4.32
CA ILE A 142 -15.14 2.22 5.63
C ILE A 142 -14.59 1.29 6.70
N GLU A 143 -13.98 1.84 7.76
CA GLU A 143 -13.37 1.03 8.82
C GLU A 143 -13.93 1.39 10.20
N ARG A 144 -14.28 0.36 10.97
CA ARG A 144 -14.83 0.49 12.32
C ARG A 144 -14.21 -0.52 13.27
N SER A 145 -13.98 -0.10 14.52
CA SER A 145 -13.71 -1.02 15.61
C SER A 145 -15.00 -1.33 16.36
N LEU A 146 -15.22 -2.61 16.68
CA LEU A 146 -16.38 -3.06 17.46
C LEU A 146 -15.99 -3.23 18.91
N LEU A 147 -16.77 -2.63 19.81
CA LEU A 147 -16.70 -2.87 21.24
C LEU A 147 -18.00 -3.55 21.72
N ILE A 148 -17.84 -4.55 22.59
CA ILE A 148 -18.93 -5.19 23.33
C ILE A 148 -18.65 -4.95 24.80
N ASP A 149 -19.63 -4.36 25.50
CA ASP A 149 -19.52 -3.97 26.92
C ASP A 149 -18.26 -3.10 27.22
N GLY A 150 -17.85 -2.29 26.23
CA GLY A 150 -16.72 -1.38 26.35
C GLY A 150 -15.34 -1.97 26.05
N GLU A 151 -15.27 -3.26 25.66
CA GLU A 151 -14.01 -3.95 25.32
C GLU A 151 -14.03 -4.48 23.87
N ILE A 152 -12.88 -4.55 23.21
CA ILE A 152 -12.73 -5.24 21.92
C ILE A 152 -12.73 -6.74 22.20
N PRO A 153 -13.68 -7.53 21.65
CA PRO A 153 -13.82 -8.93 22.02
C PRO A 153 -12.66 -9.84 21.56
N PHE A 154 -12.08 -9.52 20.43
CA PHE A 154 -10.90 -10.18 19.85
C PHE A 154 -10.23 -9.24 18.85
N GLU A 155 -8.99 -9.50 18.52
CA GLU A 155 -8.11 -8.57 17.78
C GLU A 155 -8.70 -8.17 16.42
N GLU A 156 -9.27 -9.10 15.66
CA GLU A 156 -9.84 -8.85 14.34
C GLU A 156 -11.11 -7.97 14.38
N ALA A 157 -11.82 -7.92 15.51
CA ALA A 157 -12.97 -7.03 15.68
C ALA A 157 -12.58 -5.52 15.75
N ALA A 158 -11.30 -5.21 15.87
CA ALA A 158 -10.79 -3.85 15.79
C ALA A 158 -10.71 -3.30 14.35
N TYR A 159 -10.85 -4.15 13.33
CA TYR A 159 -10.60 -3.81 11.93
C TYR A 159 -11.73 -4.27 11.00
N LEU A 160 -12.97 -4.01 11.38
CA LEU A 160 -14.13 -4.33 10.53
C LEU A 160 -14.18 -3.37 9.34
N GLN A 161 -14.31 -3.92 8.14
CA GLN A 161 -14.43 -3.14 6.91
C GLN A 161 -15.82 -3.27 6.28
N PHE A 162 -16.27 -2.17 5.66
CA PHE A 162 -17.52 -2.08 4.94
C PHE A 162 -17.23 -1.49 3.56
N ASP A 163 -17.68 -2.20 2.52
CA ASP A 163 -17.38 -1.83 1.15
C ASP A 163 -18.19 -0.63 0.67
N ARG A 164 -17.59 0.13 -0.25
CA ARG A 164 -18.30 1.03 -1.16
C ARG A 164 -18.70 0.28 -2.41
N VAL A 165 -19.63 0.83 -3.17
CA VAL A 165 -20.07 0.26 -4.43
C VAL A 165 -19.64 1.17 -5.57
N TRP A 166 -19.07 0.59 -6.61
CA TRP A 166 -18.54 1.28 -7.78
C TRP A 166 -19.17 0.77 -9.06
N ASP A 167 -19.37 1.67 -10.01
CA ASP A 167 -19.85 1.35 -11.36
C ASP A 167 -19.06 2.16 -12.41
N ASN A 168 -19.17 1.79 -13.68
CA ASN A 168 -18.66 2.60 -14.76
C ASN A 168 -19.47 3.91 -14.86
N GLU A 169 -18.80 5.03 -15.08
CA GLU A 169 -19.47 6.32 -15.21
C GLU A 169 -20.39 6.35 -16.42
N LEU A 170 -19.97 5.70 -17.51
CA LEU A 170 -20.72 5.56 -18.76
C LEU A 170 -20.98 4.10 -19.07
N GLU A 171 -22.17 3.78 -19.57
CA GLU A 171 -22.55 2.43 -20.01
C GLU A 171 -21.80 2.00 -21.28
N GLU A 172 -21.53 2.95 -22.20
CA GLU A 172 -20.81 2.68 -23.44
C GLU A 172 -19.33 3.07 -23.29
N VAL A 173 -18.45 2.20 -23.79
CA VAL A 173 -17.01 2.44 -23.77
C VAL A 173 -16.65 3.55 -24.77
N GLU A 174 -16.09 4.63 -24.30
CA GLU A 174 -15.61 5.74 -25.14
C GLU A 174 -14.43 5.31 -26.00
N ARG A 175 -14.23 5.98 -27.13
CA ARG A 175 -13.13 5.71 -28.05
C ARG A 175 -12.35 6.95 -28.40
N ASP A 176 -11.04 6.77 -28.49
CA ASP A 176 -10.16 7.81 -29.02
C ASP A 176 -10.39 8.05 -30.53
N ASN A 177 -9.75 9.09 -31.09
CA ASN A 177 -9.84 9.45 -32.51
C ASN A 177 -9.24 8.39 -33.47
N ARG A 178 -8.52 7.37 -32.94
CA ARG A 178 -7.96 6.23 -33.69
C ARG A 178 -8.87 5.01 -33.60
N GLY A 179 -9.93 5.09 -32.81
CA GLY A 179 -10.88 4.01 -32.55
C GLY A 179 -10.42 3.01 -31.50
N ASN A 180 -9.45 3.34 -30.63
CA ASN A 180 -9.12 2.57 -29.45
C ASN A 180 -10.16 2.83 -28.36
N ASP A 181 -10.53 1.80 -27.62
CA ASP A 181 -11.37 1.93 -26.45
C ASP A 181 -10.57 2.60 -25.33
N LEU A 182 -11.18 3.58 -24.67
CA LEU A 182 -10.65 4.22 -23.47
C LEU A 182 -11.06 3.43 -22.23
N ARG A 183 -10.26 3.50 -21.18
CA ARG A 183 -10.58 2.88 -19.89
C ARG A 183 -11.82 3.54 -19.30
N PRO A 184 -12.90 2.79 -18.94
CA PRO A 184 -14.08 3.35 -18.31
C PRO A 184 -13.74 3.96 -16.93
N ARG A 185 -14.10 5.22 -16.74
CA ARG A 185 -14.02 5.87 -15.42
C ARG A 185 -14.94 5.16 -14.44
N GLN A 186 -14.51 5.11 -13.17
CA GLN A 186 -15.27 4.52 -12.09
C GLN A 186 -15.90 5.62 -11.24
N LYS A 187 -17.18 5.50 -10.95
CA LYS A 187 -17.91 6.38 -10.02
C LYS A 187 -18.46 5.57 -8.85
N GLU A 188 -18.57 6.20 -7.69
CA GLU A 188 -19.31 5.61 -6.59
C GLU A 188 -20.80 5.51 -6.95
N ALA A 189 -21.38 4.35 -6.71
CA ALA A 189 -22.81 4.06 -6.88
C ALA A 189 -23.40 3.58 -5.56
N PRO A 190 -23.52 4.46 -4.55
CA PRO A 190 -23.87 4.06 -3.20
C PRO A 190 -25.29 3.50 -3.13
N VAL A 191 -25.43 2.37 -2.47
CA VAL A 191 -26.72 1.67 -2.24
C VAL A 191 -26.78 1.15 -0.81
N TRP A 192 -27.98 0.93 -0.27
CA TRP A 192 -28.15 0.24 0.99
C TRP A 192 -27.67 -1.20 0.88
N ARG A 193 -26.80 -1.59 1.81
CA ARG A 193 -26.28 -2.96 1.93
C ARG A 193 -26.55 -3.51 3.33
N GLU A 194 -26.85 -4.79 3.42
CA GLU A 194 -26.82 -5.55 4.65
C GLU A 194 -25.68 -6.57 4.57
N VAL A 195 -24.74 -6.48 5.51
CA VAL A 195 -23.55 -7.33 5.54
C VAL A 195 -23.39 -7.98 6.91
N LEU A 196 -22.90 -9.22 6.92
CA LEU A 196 -22.44 -9.88 8.13
C LEU A 196 -21.06 -9.37 8.52
N LEU A 197 -20.83 -9.18 9.82
CA LEU A 197 -19.49 -8.89 10.32
C LEU A 197 -18.60 -10.10 10.10
N LYS A 198 -17.55 -9.92 9.31
CA LYS A 198 -16.61 -10.97 8.90
C LYS A 198 -15.18 -10.47 8.95
N ASP A 199 -14.26 -11.39 8.85
CA ASP A 199 -12.84 -11.07 8.67
C ASP A 199 -12.60 -10.49 7.27
N TYR A 200 -12.09 -9.27 7.20
CA TYR A 200 -11.81 -8.64 5.92
C TYR A 200 -10.52 -9.16 5.26
N GLU A 201 -9.61 -9.76 6.06
CA GLU A 201 -8.40 -10.41 5.54
C GLU A 201 -8.67 -11.78 4.92
N GLY A 202 -9.85 -12.34 5.18
CA GLY A 202 -10.30 -13.61 4.62
C GLY A 202 -9.69 -14.84 5.28
N TYR A 203 -9.06 -14.72 6.44
CA TYR A 203 -8.53 -15.86 7.20
C TYR A 203 -9.61 -16.71 7.83
N TYR A 204 -10.80 -16.12 8.03
CA TYR A 204 -12.01 -16.78 8.49
C TYR A 204 -13.09 -16.61 7.42
N ASP A 205 -13.43 -17.67 6.70
CA ASP A 205 -14.44 -17.64 5.64
C ASP A 205 -15.86 -17.47 6.19
N GLU A 206 -16.10 -17.96 7.39
CA GLU A 206 -17.38 -17.83 8.10
C GLU A 206 -17.48 -16.44 8.75
N PRO A 207 -18.71 -15.86 8.83
CA PRO A 207 -18.95 -14.64 9.59
C PRO A 207 -18.57 -14.80 11.06
N PHE A 208 -18.13 -13.71 11.69
CA PHE A 208 -17.77 -13.71 13.11
C PHE A 208 -18.97 -14.07 14.00
N ARG A 209 -18.71 -14.89 15.00
CA ARG A 209 -19.63 -15.25 16.09
C ARG A 209 -19.23 -14.51 17.36
N PHE A 210 -20.18 -13.78 17.94
CA PHE A 210 -19.99 -12.98 19.15
C PHE A 210 -20.73 -13.63 20.30
N HIS A 211 -20.07 -13.88 21.42
CA HIS A 211 -20.67 -14.48 22.61
C HIS A 211 -21.32 -13.42 23.49
N PHE A 212 -22.58 -13.61 23.83
CA PHE A 212 -23.31 -12.78 24.78
C PHE A 212 -23.87 -13.66 25.92
N THR A 213 -23.97 -13.08 27.11
CA THR A 213 -24.79 -13.65 28.22
C THR A 213 -26.22 -13.17 28.09
N ALA A 214 -27.17 -13.88 28.69
CA ALA A 214 -28.55 -13.37 28.76
C ALA A 214 -28.61 -12.12 29.64
N GLY A 215 -29.17 -11.03 29.15
CA GLY A 215 -29.27 -9.77 29.89
C GLY A 215 -28.90 -8.54 29.03
N LYS A 216 -28.55 -7.49 29.72
CA LYS A 216 -28.28 -6.17 29.16
C LYS A 216 -26.82 -6.08 28.72
N HIS A 217 -26.61 -5.64 27.47
CA HIS A 217 -25.29 -5.45 26.87
C HIS A 217 -25.19 -4.11 26.15
N THR A 218 -23.97 -3.66 25.88
CA THR A 218 -23.70 -2.55 24.99
C THR A 218 -22.90 -3.00 23.79
N LEU A 219 -23.18 -2.41 22.62
CA LEU A 219 -22.42 -2.56 21.40
C LEU A 219 -22.05 -1.19 20.91
N ALA A 220 -20.77 -0.96 20.58
CA ALA A 220 -20.34 0.32 20.04
C ALA A 220 -19.48 0.13 18.78
N PHE A 221 -19.67 1.07 17.83
CA PHE A 221 -18.72 1.25 16.74
C PHE A 221 -17.90 2.51 16.98
N VAL A 222 -16.57 2.38 16.87
CA VAL A 222 -15.61 3.48 16.85
C VAL A 222 -15.14 3.68 15.42
N SER A 223 -15.34 4.88 14.89
CA SER A 223 -14.92 5.24 13.54
C SER A 223 -13.40 5.34 13.45
N GLN A 224 -12.82 4.68 12.45
CA GLN A 224 -11.38 4.72 12.16
C GLN A 224 -11.09 5.47 10.85
N ARG A 225 -12.01 5.31 9.89
CA ARG A 225 -11.87 5.87 8.55
C ARG A 225 -13.24 5.88 7.85
N GLU A 226 -13.51 6.91 7.05
CA GLU A 226 -14.67 7.07 6.19
C GLU A 226 -16.04 7.15 6.89
N PRO A 227 -16.94 7.97 6.37
CA PRO A 227 -18.30 8.09 6.92
C PRO A 227 -19.24 7.01 6.38
N MET A 228 -20.29 6.67 7.18
CA MET A 228 -21.41 5.85 6.73
C MET A 228 -22.70 6.18 7.48
N VAL A 229 -23.83 5.82 6.90
CA VAL A 229 -25.13 5.84 7.57
C VAL A 229 -25.51 4.43 7.97
N ILE A 230 -25.88 4.22 9.23
CA ILE A 230 -26.31 2.93 9.78
C ILE A 230 -27.81 2.98 10.02
N ARG A 231 -28.56 1.99 9.52
CA ARG A 231 -30.01 1.90 9.73
C ARG A 231 -30.37 0.92 10.84
N GLN A 232 -29.72 -0.23 10.87
CA GLN A 232 -30.07 -1.32 11.76
C GLN A 232 -28.90 -2.26 11.99
N LEU A 233 -28.81 -2.83 13.19
CA LEU A 233 -27.98 -3.97 13.49
C LEU A 233 -28.90 -5.12 13.90
N LYS A 234 -28.50 -6.36 13.58
CA LYS A 234 -29.28 -7.55 13.88
C LYS A 234 -28.39 -8.64 14.44
N LEU A 235 -28.70 -9.17 15.61
CA LEU A 235 -28.09 -10.35 16.16
C LEU A 235 -29.00 -11.55 15.86
N PHE A 236 -28.47 -12.59 15.24
CA PHE A 236 -29.25 -13.76 14.80
C PHE A 236 -28.35 -14.97 14.54
N GLN A 237 -28.93 -16.08 14.12
CA GLN A 237 -28.19 -17.25 13.65
C GLN A 237 -28.14 -17.25 12.12
N HIS A 238 -26.93 -17.06 11.59
CA HIS A 238 -26.72 -17.24 10.16
C HIS A 238 -26.87 -18.72 9.80
N GLN A 239 -27.61 -19.01 8.75
CA GLN A 239 -27.78 -20.36 8.24
C GLN A 239 -26.83 -20.59 7.07
N GLU A 240 -26.01 -21.64 7.15
CA GLU A 240 -25.18 -22.06 6.03
C GLU A 240 -26.04 -22.46 4.84
N ALA A 241 -25.52 -22.29 3.62
CA ALA A 241 -26.17 -22.75 2.42
C ALA A 241 -26.30 -24.30 2.45
N PRO A 242 -27.46 -24.88 2.02
CA PRO A 242 -27.65 -26.32 1.94
C PRO A 242 -26.71 -26.96 0.92
N ALA A 243 -26.39 -28.23 1.08
CA ALA A 243 -25.62 -28.96 0.07
C ALA A 243 -26.40 -29.08 -1.25
N TYR A 244 -25.71 -29.10 -2.39
CA TYR A 244 -26.34 -29.23 -3.71
C TYR A 244 -27.31 -30.41 -3.84
N GLU A 245 -26.96 -31.54 -3.27
CA GLU A 245 -27.85 -32.72 -3.29
C GLU A 245 -29.22 -32.48 -2.61
N GLU A 246 -29.25 -31.62 -1.59
CA GLU A 246 -30.49 -31.24 -0.90
C GLU A 246 -31.30 -30.28 -1.78
N VAL A 247 -30.64 -29.28 -2.38
CA VAL A 247 -31.26 -28.33 -3.30
C VAL A 247 -31.79 -29.04 -4.56
N LEU A 248 -31.06 -30.01 -5.10
CA LEU A 248 -31.48 -30.78 -6.23
C LEU A 248 -32.77 -31.61 -5.92
N LYS A 249 -32.90 -32.17 -4.73
CA LYS A 249 -34.14 -32.84 -4.29
C LYS A 249 -35.30 -31.84 -4.21
N GLU A 250 -35.06 -30.67 -3.68
CA GLU A 250 -36.05 -29.59 -3.61
C GLU A 250 -36.52 -29.19 -4.99
N TYR A 251 -35.60 -29.04 -5.96
CA TYR A 251 -35.96 -28.77 -7.36
C TYR A 251 -36.84 -29.87 -7.98
N GLN A 252 -36.55 -31.14 -7.68
CA GLN A 252 -37.34 -32.28 -8.11
C GLN A 252 -38.73 -32.30 -7.47
N GLU A 253 -38.84 -32.02 -6.17
CA GLU A 253 -40.10 -31.95 -5.42
C GLU A 253 -41.00 -30.81 -5.91
N HIS A 254 -40.45 -29.67 -6.28
CA HIS A 254 -41.16 -28.55 -6.85
C HIS A 254 -41.47 -28.75 -8.34
N GLY A 255 -40.88 -29.78 -8.98
CA GLY A 255 -41.14 -30.11 -10.38
C GLY A 255 -40.55 -29.09 -11.36
N TYR A 256 -39.49 -28.38 -10.98
CA TYR A 256 -38.83 -27.45 -11.88
C TYR A 256 -38.28 -28.15 -13.12
N GLN A 257 -38.41 -27.50 -14.27
CA GLN A 257 -38.03 -28.08 -15.56
C GLN A 257 -36.75 -27.42 -16.07
N GLU A 258 -35.94 -28.17 -16.78
CA GLU A 258 -34.80 -27.63 -17.52
C GLU A 258 -35.27 -26.64 -18.60
N ALA A 259 -34.62 -25.49 -18.66
CA ALA A 259 -34.80 -24.58 -19.79
C ALA A 259 -34.31 -25.21 -21.09
N LYS A 260 -34.78 -24.74 -22.24
CA LYS A 260 -34.43 -25.29 -23.53
C LYS A 260 -34.05 -24.22 -24.55
N ASP A 261 -33.05 -24.55 -25.35
CA ASP A 261 -32.59 -23.68 -26.45
C ASP A 261 -32.16 -22.24 -25.99
N VAL A 262 -31.73 -22.07 -24.72
CA VAL A 262 -31.30 -20.80 -24.16
C VAL A 262 -29.80 -20.78 -23.99
N LEU A 263 -29.14 -19.72 -24.48
CA LEU A 263 -27.74 -19.38 -24.26
C LEU A 263 -27.64 -17.87 -24.02
N ILE A 264 -27.38 -17.50 -22.79
CA ILE A 264 -27.12 -16.12 -22.37
C ILE A 264 -25.59 -15.97 -22.27
N THR A 265 -25.03 -15.04 -23.03
CA THR A 265 -23.62 -14.70 -23.00
C THR A 265 -23.47 -13.33 -22.33
N VAL A 266 -22.68 -13.23 -21.30
CA VAL A 266 -22.37 -11.98 -20.60
C VAL A 266 -20.87 -11.73 -20.71
N GLN A 267 -20.50 -10.55 -21.20
CA GLN A 267 -19.11 -10.13 -21.28
C GLN A 267 -18.59 -9.77 -19.88
N GLY A 268 -17.35 -10.16 -19.56
CA GLY A 268 -16.76 -9.88 -18.26
C GLY A 268 -16.70 -8.39 -17.95
N GLU A 269 -16.34 -7.58 -18.94
CA GLU A 269 -16.26 -6.12 -18.84
C GLU A 269 -17.61 -5.43 -18.63
N ALA A 270 -18.74 -6.13 -18.85
CA ALA A 270 -20.09 -5.61 -18.63
C ALA A 270 -20.55 -5.73 -17.15
N ALA A 271 -19.63 -5.69 -16.21
CA ALA A 271 -19.93 -5.67 -14.78
C ALA A 271 -20.71 -4.42 -14.39
N THR A 272 -21.77 -4.59 -13.57
CA THR A 272 -22.70 -3.51 -13.16
C THR A 272 -22.42 -2.95 -11.77
N ALA A 273 -21.69 -3.67 -10.93
CA ALA A 273 -21.25 -3.19 -9.61
C ALA A 273 -19.97 -3.88 -9.16
N LYS A 274 -19.18 -3.17 -8.38
CA LYS A 274 -17.84 -3.62 -7.94
C LYS A 274 -17.53 -3.07 -6.54
N SER A 275 -16.74 -3.80 -5.76
CA SER A 275 -16.32 -3.39 -4.41
C SER A 275 -15.19 -2.34 -4.40
N SER A 276 -14.52 -2.11 -5.52
CA SER A 276 -13.37 -1.21 -5.61
C SER A 276 -13.31 -0.51 -6.98
N PRO A 277 -12.84 0.73 -7.04
CA PRO A 277 -12.64 1.45 -8.31
C PRO A 277 -11.53 0.81 -9.17
N THR A 278 -10.71 -0.07 -8.59
CA THR A 278 -9.64 -0.78 -9.29
C THR A 278 -10.13 -1.98 -10.08
N LEU A 279 -11.36 -2.41 -9.87
CA LEU A 279 -12.00 -3.49 -10.61
C LEU A 279 -12.64 -2.99 -11.91
N TYR A 280 -11.93 -2.08 -12.61
CA TYR A 280 -12.38 -1.59 -13.91
C TYR A 280 -12.12 -2.61 -15.01
N PRO A 281 -12.90 -2.55 -16.10
CA PRO A 281 -12.68 -3.37 -17.30
C PRO A 281 -11.30 -3.14 -17.91
N GLN A 282 -10.65 -4.23 -18.35
CA GLN A 282 -9.26 -4.25 -18.81
C GLN A 282 -9.14 -4.65 -20.30
N THR A 283 -7.93 -4.54 -20.80
CA THR A 283 -7.58 -4.86 -22.18
C THR A 283 -6.62 -6.05 -22.23
N GLU A 284 -7.08 -7.19 -22.76
CA GLU A 284 -6.24 -8.34 -23.04
C GLU A 284 -5.96 -8.43 -24.56
N ARG A 285 -4.69 -8.44 -24.92
CA ARG A 285 -4.22 -8.47 -26.32
C ARG A 285 -3.33 -9.67 -26.64
N SER A 286 -2.91 -10.43 -25.65
CA SER A 286 -2.00 -11.56 -25.84
C SER A 286 -2.71 -12.78 -26.44
N SER A 287 -4.02 -12.89 -26.29
CA SER A 287 -4.82 -14.00 -26.77
C SER A 287 -5.81 -13.56 -27.86
N PRO A 288 -5.82 -14.19 -29.05
CA PRO A 288 -6.86 -13.94 -30.04
C PRO A 288 -8.18 -14.67 -29.74
N ALA A 289 -8.27 -15.31 -28.59
CA ALA A 289 -9.47 -16.01 -28.14
C ALA A 289 -10.44 -15.12 -27.36
N VAL A 290 -10.00 -13.96 -26.89
CA VAL A 290 -10.86 -13.01 -26.14
C VAL A 290 -11.86 -12.30 -27.03
N SER A 291 -12.94 -11.82 -26.45
CA SER A 291 -14.03 -11.13 -27.17
C SER A 291 -14.41 -9.83 -26.45
N PRO A 292 -14.40 -8.69 -27.16
CA PRO A 292 -14.00 -8.43 -28.55
C PRO A 292 -12.48 -8.45 -28.75
N TYR A 293 -12.01 -8.93 -29.88
CA TYR A 293 -10.59 -9.00 -30.24
C TYR A 293 -10.24 -8.06 -31.41
N SER A 294 -9.12 -7.35 -31.30
CA SER A 294 -8.50 -6.62 -32.41
C SER A 294 -6.97 -6.72 -32.36
N PRO A 295 -6.30 -7.04 -33.49
CA PRO A 295 -4.84 -7.10 -33.54
C PRO A 295 -4.16 -5.72 -33.58
N SER A 296 -4.91 -4.64 -33.90
CA SER A 296 -4.38 -3.29 -34.15
C SER A 296 -4.94 -2.22 -33.24
N MET A 297 -6.07 -2.45 -32.60
CA MET A 297 -6.77 -1.50 -31.75
C MET A 297 -6.84 -2.03 -30.33
N ILE A 298 -6.81 -1.13 -29.37
CA ILE A 298 -7.10 -1.43 -27.97
C ILE A 298 -8.61 -1.72 -27.87
N ARG A 299 -8.95 -2.85 -27.23
CA ARG A 299 -10.33 -3.22 -26.90
C ARG A 299 -10.39 -3.55 -25.42
N VAL A 300 -11.36 -2.96 -24.74
CA VAL A 300 -11.75 -3.38 -23.40
C VAL A 300 -12.55 -4.67 -23.58
N ASN A 301 -12.08 -5.76 -22.99
CA ASN A 301 -12.60 -7.11 -23.30
C ASN A 301 -12.43 -8.12 -22.17
N THR A 302 -11.95 -7.71 -21.00
CA THR A 302 -11.81 -8.57 -19.82
C THR A 302 -12.04 -7.78 -18.55
N ILE A 303 -12.19 -8.49 -17.43
CA ILE A 303 -12.20 -7.92 -16.09
C ILE A 303 -11.44 -8.81 -15.13
N GLY A 304 -10.76 -8.21 -14.15
CA GLY A 304 -10.09 -8.95 -13.09
C GLY A 304 -8.57 -8.94 -13.21
N GLY A 305 -7.96 -10.12 -13.46
CA GLY A 305 -6.50 -10.27 -13.48
C GLY A 305 -5.87 -9.94 -12.14
N LEU A 306 -4.76 -9.19 -12.16
CA LEU A 306 -4.09 -8.74 -10.93
C LEU A 306 -4.88 -7.66 -10.17
N ASN A 307 -5.87 -7.05 -10.77
CA ASN A 307 -6.70 -6.06 -10.10
C ASN A 307 -7.74 -6.72 -9.18
N TRP A 308 -8.07 -7.99 -9.40
CA TRP A 308 -9.07 -8.75 -8.65
C TRP A 308 -8.48 -9.98 -7.96
N ARG A 309 -7.72 -9.73 -6.91
CA ARG A 309 -6.94 -10.77 -6.22
C ARG A 309 -7.04 -10.75 -4.69
N ILE A 310 -7.54 -9.65 -4.10
CA ILE A 310 -7.57 -9.46 -2.65
C ILE A 310 -8.85 -10.09 -2.09
N PRO A 311 -8.79 -10.89 -1.00
CA PRO A 311 -9.96 -11.45 -0.35
C PRO A 311 -11.02 -10.39 -0.04
N GLY A 312 -12.29 -10.75 -0.21
CA GLY A 312 -13.41 -9.85 -0.01
C GLY A 312 -13.75 -8.95 -1.20
N GLN A 313 -12.85 -8.78 -2.19
CA GLN A 313 -13.19 -8.04 -3.42
C GLN A 313 -14.25 -8.80 -4.22
N TRP A 314 -15.28 -8.10 -4.68
CA TRP A 314 -16.37 -8.70 -5.45
C TRP A 314 -16.69 -7.90 -6.71
N ILE A 315 -17.19 -8.61 -7.72
CA ILE A 315 -17.71 -8.08 -8.99
C ILE A 315 -19.09 -8.69 -9.22
N GLN A 316 -20.05 -7.85 -9.66
CA GLN A 316 -21.44 -8.22 -9.92
C GLN A 316 -21.82 -7.93 -11.36
N TRP A 317 -22.61 -8.82 -11.96
CA TRP A 317 -23.20 -8.68 -13.29
C TRP A 317 -24.70 -8.84 -13.21
N GLU A 318 -25.43 -8.19 -14.13
CA GLU A 318 -26.85 -8.40 -14.33
C GLU A 318 -27.07 -9.42 -15.47
N ILE A 319 -27.97 -10.35 -15.29
CA ILE A 319 -28.40 -11.34 -16.29
C ILE A 319 -29.90 -11.24 -16.52
N ASP A 320 -30.37 -11.30 -17.78
CA ASP A 320 -31.79 -11.28 -18.11
C ASP A 320 -32.23 -12.66 -18.59
N VAL A 321 -33.00 -13.36 -17.77
CA VAL A 321 -33.43 -14.74 -17.98
C VAL A 321 -34.77 -14.76 -18.73
N PRO A 322 -34.83 -15.34 -19.94
CA PRO A 322 -36.02 -15.24 -20.78
C PRO A 322 -37.20 -16.09 -20.31
N GLU A 323 -36.95 -17.21 -19.62
CA GLU A 323 -37.98 -18.11 -19.08
C GLU A 323 -37.51 -18.74 -17.76
N SER A 324 -38.44 -19.02 -16.84
CA SER A 324 -38.12 -19.71 -15.59
C SER A 324 -37.76 -21.16 -15.85
N GLY A 325 -36.65 -21.65 -15.25
CA GLY A 325 -36.18 -23.02 -15.44
C GLY A 325 -34.87 -23.31 -14.78
N LEU A 326 -34.34 -24.50 -15.01
CA LEU A 326 -33.04 -24.96 -14.55
C LEU A 326 -31.99 -24.69 -15.62
N TYR A 327 -30.92 -24.02 -15.23
CA TYR A 327 -29.80 -23.57 -16.06
C TYR A 327 -28.46 -24.09 -15.54
N ASN A 328 -27.46 -24.16 -16.39
CA ASN A 328 -26.06 -24.33 -16.03
C ASN A 328 -25.34 -23.00 -16.16
N ILE A 329 -24.23 -22.85 -15.44
CA ILE A 329 -23.37 -21.68 -15.48
C ILE A 329 -21.92 -22.11 -15.81
N ALA A 330 -21.24 -21.36 -16.69
CA ALA A 330 -19.86 -21.60 -17.04
C ALA A 330 -19.10 -20.29 -17.28
N PHE A 331 -17.87 -20.21 -16.81
CA PHE A 331 -16.99 -19.05 -16.96
C PHE A 331 -15.87 -19.34 -17.93
N LYS A 332 -15.63 -18.44 -18.88
CA LYS A 332 -14.43 -18.40 -19.70
C LYS A 332 -13.41 -17.50 -19.02
N ALA A 333 -12.52 -18.13 -18.30
CA ALA A 333 -11.61 -17.46 -17.39
C ALA A 333 -10.16 -17.92 -17.57
N GLN A 334 -9.23 -17.11 -17.07
CA GLN A 334 -7.81 -17.40 -17.06
C GLN A 334 -7.23 -17.15 -15.66
N GLN A 335 -6.46 -18.12 -15.17
CA GLN A 335 -5.60 -17.95 -13.99
C GLN A 335 -4.19 -18.39 -14.37
N ASN A 336 -3.35 -17.47 -14.79
CA ASN A 336 -1.98 -17.70 -15.27
C ASN A 336 -0.91 -17.11 -14.36
N TYR A 337 -1.29 -16.54 -13.22
CA TYR A 337 -0.41 -15.79 -12.30
C TYR A 337 0.18 -16.69 -11.22
N VAL A 338 -0.62 -17.49 -10.53
CA VAL A 338 -0.18 -18.27 -9.37
C VAL A 338 -0.17 -19.76 -9.70
N ARG A 339 1.04 -20.33 -9.71
CA ARG A 339 1.25 -21.75 -10.00
C ARG A 339 1.38 -22.56 -8.72
N GLY A 340 0.69 -23.71 -8.64
CA GLY A 340 0.78 -24.62 -7.50
C GLY A 340 -0.25 -24.35 -6.40
N ILE A 341 -1.09 -23.34 -6.58
CA ILE A 341 -2.36 -23.13 -5.88
C ILE A 341 -3.43 -22.78 -6.92
N TYR A 342 -4.69 -22.70 -6.51
CA TYR A 342 -5.78 -22.24 -7.35
C TYR A 342 -6.45 -21.02 -6.72
N SER A 343 -7.00 -20.15 -7.57
CA SER A 343 -7.80 -19.03 -7.09
C SER A 343 -9.23 -19.47 -6.78
N THR A 344 -9.79 -18.98 -5.71
CA THR A 344 -11.14 -19.33 -5.26
C THR A 344 -12.08 -18.13 -5.35
N ARG A 345 -13.34 -18.43 -5.65
CA ARG A 345 -14.42 -17.45 -5.67
C ARG A 345 -15.64 -18.01 -4.95
N LYS A 346 -16.35 -17.15 -4.27
CA LYS A 346 -17.68 -17.38 -3.74
C LYS A 346 -18.67 -16.86 -4.78
N LEU A 347 -19.65 -17.66 -5.17
CA LEU A 347 -20.66 -17.30 -6.14
C LEU A 347 -22.01 -17.09 -5.46
N SER A 348 -22.61 -15.92 -5.64
CA SER A 348 -23.97 -15.65 -5.19
C SER A 348 -24.87 -15.21 -6.34
N ILE A 349 -26.15 -15.53 -6.21
CA ILE A 349 -27.21 -15.12 -7.12
C ILE A 349 -28.28 -14.40 -6.29
N ASP A 350 -28.63 -13.19 -6.70
CA ASP A 350 -29.58 -12.32 -5.98
C ASP A 350 -29.19 -12.15 -4.50
N GLY A 351 -27.89 -12.02 -4.23
CA GLY A 351 -27.32 -11.83 -2.89
C GLY A 351 -27.33 -13.07 -2.00
N LYS A 352 -27.62 -14.27 -2.54
CA LYS A 352 -27.63 -15.54 -1.80
C LYS A 352 -26.71 -16.56 -2.46
N ILE A 353 -26.00 -17.32 -1.66
CA ILE A 353 -25.27 -18.49 -2.12
C ILE A 353 -26.30 -19.59 -2.39
N PRO A 354 -26.39 -20.10 -3.63
CA PRO A 354 -27.45 -21.02 -3.99
C PRO A 354 -27.33 -22.39 -3.29
N PHE A 355 -26.14 -22.87 -3.05
CA PHE A 355 -25.80 -24.09 -2.32
C PHE A 355 -24.33 -24.07 -1.92
N LYS A 356 -23.96 -24.90 -0.93
CA LYS A 356 -22.66 -24.88 -0.24
C LYS A 356 -21.44 -24.96 -1.17
N GLU A 357 -21.53 -25.70 -2.27
CA GLU A 357 -20.44 -25.85 -3.24
C GLU A 357 -20.12 -24.55 -3.99
N MET A 358 -21.00 -23.54 -3.92
CA MET A 358 -20.77 -22.21 -4.47
C MET A 358 -20.05 -21.25 -3.51
N GLU A 359 -19.81 -21.67 -2.27
CA GLU A 359 -18.94 -20.93 -1.34
C GLU A 359 -17.46 -20.98 -1.77
N LEU A 360 -17.05 -22.07 -2.45
CA LEU A 360 -15.64 -22.32 -2.81
C LEU A 360 -15.53 -22.85 -4.25
N VAL A 361 -15.60 -21.97 -5.24
CA VAL A 361 -15.41 -22.30 -6.65
C VAL A 361 -13.94 -22.20 -7.02
N PRO A 362 -13.23 -23.31 -7.34
CA PRO A 362 -11.80 -23.31 -7.60
C PRO A 362 -11.47 -23.04 -9.09
N PHE A 363 -10.62 -22.07 -9.37
CA PHE A 363 -10.04 -21.78 -10.68
C PHE A 363 -8.56 -22.17 -10.71
N ARG A 364 -8.23 -23.29 -11.32
CA ARG A 364 -6.87 -23.86 -11.36
C ARG A 364 -5.98 -23.13 -12.37
N PHE A 365 -4.69 -23.12 -12.12
CA PHE A 365 -3.69 -22.52 -13.02
C PHE A 365 -3.78 -23.08 -14.44
N LYS A 366 -3.87 -22.17 -15.42
CA LYS A 366 -3.71 -22.43 -16.84
C LYS A 366 -3.23 -21.17 -17.57
N SER A 367 -2.29 -21.34 -18.52
CA SER A 367 -1.74 -20.23 -19.32
C SER A 367 -2.72 -19.64 -20.32
N ASP A 368 -3.75 -20.38 -20.73
CA ASP A 368 -4.72 -19.96 -21.73
C ASP A 368 -6.13 -19.89 -21.11
N TYR A 369 -7.01 -19.09 -21.70
CA TYR A 369 -8.44 -19.10 -21.33
C TYR A 369 -9.04 -20.48 -21.43
N ARG A 370 -9.81 -20.85 -20.45
CA ARG A 370 -10.56 -22.11 -20.42
C ARG A 370 -11.99 -21.87 -20.00
N LEU A 371 -12.81 -22.87 -20.26
CA LEU A 371 -14.17 -22.92 -19.80
C LEU A 371 -14.23 -23.71 -18.50
N ASP A 372 -14.55 -23.02 -17.41
CA ASP A 372 -14.83 -23.63 -16.11
C ASP A 372 -16.35 -23.74 -15.95
N VAL A 373 -16.88 -24.95 -16.10
CA VAL A 373 -18.30 -25.24 -15.89
C VAL A 373 -18.53 -25.46 -14.39
N MET A 374 -19.53 -24.79 -13.83
CA MET A 374 -19.89 -24.99 -12.43
C MET A 374 -20.45 -26.40 -12.26
N GLY A 375 -19.73 -27.21 -11.50
CA GLY A 375 -20.04 -28.63 -11.32
C GLY A 375 -18.81 -29.45 -10.95
N GLU A 376 -18.99 -30.68 -10.55
CA GLU A 376 -17.93 -31.68 -10.36
C GLU A 376 -17.88 -32.65 -11.53
N ASP A 377 -18.50 -33.84 -11.42
CA ASP A 377 -18.59 -34.81 -12.51
C ASP A 377 -19.68 -34.44 -13.53
N GLU A 378 -20.75 -33.78 -13.06
CA GLU A 378 -21.83 -33.23 -13.88
C GLU A 378 -22.04 -31.74 -13.58
N PRO A 379 -22.51 -30.94 -14.57
CA PRO A 379 -22.82 -29.53 -14.33
C PRO A 379 -23.92 -29.34 -13.28
N TYR A 380 -23.75 -28.40 -12.38
CA TYR A 380 -24.79 -28.03 -11.41
C TYR A 380 -25.96 -27.33 -12.12
N LEU A 381 -27.16 -27.56 -11.61
CA LEU A 381 -28.37 -26.91 -12.03
C LEU A 381 -28.72 -25.75 -11.09
N PHE A 382 -29.03 -24.61 -11.66
CA PHE A 382 -29.46 -23.41 -10.95
C PHE A 382 -30.89 -23.08 -11.39
N TYR A 383 -31.82 -22.98 -10.43
CA TYR A 383 -33.17 -22.52 -10.76
C TYR A 383 -33.18 -21.00 -10.82
N LEU A 384 -33.54 -20.46 -11.97
CA LEU A 384 -33.69 -19.03 -12.21
C LEU A 384 -35.11 -18.74 -12.68
N GLU A 385 -35.74 -17.72 -12.10
CA GLU A 385 -37.01 -17.22 -12.56
C GLU A 385 -36.85 -16.39 -13.83
N LYS A 386 -37.92 -16.18 -14.57
CA LYS A 386 -37.91 -15.24 -15.69
C LYS A 386 -37.73 -13.81 -15.17
N GLY A 387 -36.75 -13.10 -15.69
CA GLY A 387 -36.48 -11.69 -15.36
C GLY A 387 -35.01 -11.41 -15.14
N LYS A 388 -34.75 -10.28 -14.50
CA LYS A 388 -33.40 -9.84 -14.16
C LYS A 388 -32.93 -10.48 -12.87
N HIS A 389 -31.70 -10.99 -12.89
CA HIS A 389 -31.01 -11.52 -11.74
C HIS A 389 -29.63 -10.88 -11.63
N THR A 390 -29.06 -10.85 -10.44
CA THR A 390 -27.69 -10.46 -10.19
C THR A 390 -26.84 -11.68 -9.92
N LEU A 391 -25.68 -11.76 -10.56
CA LEU A 391 -24.66 -12.75 -10.30
C LEU A 391 -23.43 -12.04 -9.76
N GLU A 392 -22.98 -12.41 -8.56
CA GLU A 392 -21.82 -11.80 -7.89
C GLU A 392 -20.77 -12.87 -7.59
N MET A 393 -19.51 -12.53 -7.84
CA MET A 393 -18.36 -13.35 -7.45
C MET A 393 -17.46 -12.57 -6.50
N GLU A 394 -17.19 -13.15 -5.32
CA GLU A 394 -16.29 -12.60 -4.30
C GLU A 394 -15.02 -13.44 -4.21
N VAL A 395 -13.86 -12.77 -4.04
CA VAL A 395 -12.57 -13.44 -3.78
C VAL A 395 -12.60 -14.05 -2.37
N SER A 396 -12.32 -15.35 -2.27
CA SER A 396 -12.16 -16.06 -1.01
C SER A 396 -10.80 -16.75 -0.97
N LEU A 397 -10.22 -16.95 0.21
CA LEU A 397 -9.04 -17.80 0.39
C LEU A 397 -9.42 -19.29 0.45
N GLY A 398 -10.67 -19.60 0.81
CA GLY A 398 -11.20 -20.95 0.87
C GLY A 398 -10.36 -21.88 1.74
N GLU A 399 -10.08 -23.09 1.22
CA GLU A 399 -9.28 -24.09 1.94
C GLU A 399 -7.84 -23.65 2.27
N PHE A 400 -7.34 -22.55 1.64
CA PHE A 400 -6.02 -21.99 1.96
C PHE A 400 -6.04 -21.09 3.20
N ALA A 401 -7.19 -20.52 3.58
CA ALA A 401 -7.33 -19.59 4.69
C ALA A 401 -6.69 -20.11 6.01
N PRO A 402 -7.06 -21.29 6.52
CA PRO A 402 -6.45 -21.81 7.74
C PRO A 402 -4.95 -22.07 7.59
N LEU A 403 -4.48 -22.46 6.40
CA LEU A 403 -3.07 -22.74 6.16
C LEU A 403 -2.24 -21.45 6.19
N ILE A 404 -2.76 -20.38 5.61
CA ILE A 404 -2.11 -19.07 5.58
C ILE A 404 -2.03 -18.51 7.00
N ARG A 405 -3.12 -18.59 7.77
CA ARG A 405 -3.16 -18.20 9.18
C ARG A 405 -2.15 -18.98 10.04
N ASP A 406 -2.04 -20.31 9.86
CA ASP A 406 -1.08 -21.14 10.56
C ASP A 406 0.37 -20.71 10.28
N VAL A 407 0.69 -20.30 9.03
CA VAL A 407 2.02 -19.78 8.67
C VAL A 407 2.24 -18.40 9.25
N GLU A 408 1.24 -17.53 9.29
CA GLU A 408 1.33 -16.21 9.91
C GLU A 408 1.61 -16.30 11.41
N GLU A 409 0.89 -17.14 12.11
CA GLU A 409 1.14 -17.42 13.55
C GLU A 409 2.54 -18.01 13.75
N SER A 410 2.96 -18.96 12.88
CA SER A 410 4.33 -19.48 12.92
C SER A 410 5.35 -18.36 12.73
N LEU A 411 5.14 -17.46 11.76
CA LEU A 411 6.04 -16.33 11.50
C LEU A 411 6.15 -15.40 12.72
N PHE A 412 5.04 -15.07 13.36
CA PHE A 412 5.00 -14.27 14.58
C PHE A 412 5.80 -14.91 15.72
N ASN A 413 5.53 -16.20 16.01
CA ASN A 413 6.22 -16.96 17.04
C ASN A 413 7.72 -17.11 16.75
N LEU A 414 8.09 -17.41 15.52
CA LEU A 414 9.50 -17.54 15.11
C LEU A 414 10.24 -16.21 15.18
N ASN A 415 9.63 -15.09 14.80
CA ASN A 415 10.21 -13.76 14.99
C ASN A 415 10.41 -13.43 16.46
N SER A 416 9.48 -13.81 17.34
CA SER A 416 9.63 -13.66 18.80
C SER A 416 10.83 -14.48 19.32
N MET A 417 10.95 -15.75 18.90
CA MET A 417 12.10 -16.58 19.29
C MET A 417 13.43 -16.02 18.73
N TYR A 418 13.42 -15.51 17.49
CA TYR A 418 14.58 -14.85 16.92
C TYR A 418 15.07 -13.69 17.80
N ARG A 419 14.16 -12.81 18.23
CA ARG A 419 14.51 -11.68 19.13
C ARG A 419 15.10 -12.18 20.44
N LYS A 420 14.50 -13.17 21.09
CA LYS A 420 14.99 -13.74 22.36
C LYS A 420 16.39 -14.35 22.21
N ILE A 421 16.65 -15.05 21.10
CA ILE A 421 17.99 -15.57 20.80
C ILE A 421 18.97 -14.42 20.58
N LEU A 422 18.57 -13.43 19.79
CA LEU A 422 19.38 -12.23 19.51
C LEU A 422 19.81 -11.51 20.80
N MET A 423 18.89 -11.35 21.76
CA MET A 423 19.16 -10.72 23.05
C MET A 423 20.27 -11.43 23.84
N ILE A 424 20.52 -12.72 23.59
CA ILE A 424 21.56 -13.52 24.24
C ILE A 424 22.86 -13.54 23.43
N THR A 425 22.75 -13.68 22.12
CA THR A 425 23.87 -14.02 21.24
C THR A 425 24.45 -12.83 20.49
N GLY A 426 23.63 -11.77 20.33
CA GLY A 426 23.91 -10.70 19.36
C GLY A 426 23.64 -11.13 17.93
N THR A 427 23.77 -10.18 17.00
CA THR A 427 23.53 -10.36 15.55
C THR A 427 24.57 -11.25 14.86
N LEU A 428 25.78 -11.27 15.38
CA LEU A 428 26.94 -12.05 14.88
C LEU A 428 27.48 -12.95 16.00
N PRO A 429 26.82 -14.09 16.29
CA PRO A 429 27.28 -15.00 17.35
C PRO A 429 28.69 -15.53 17.10
N ASP A 430 29.50 -15.61 18.16
CA ASP A 430 30.77 -16.34 18.13
C ASP A 430 30.51 -17.83 17.88
N GLN A 431 31.06 -18.35 16.77
CA GLN A 431 30.85 -19.73 16.34
C GLN A 431 31.42 -20.79 17.28
N PHE A 432 32.30 -20.41 18.17
CA PHE A 432 33.00 -21.32 19.11
C PHE A 432 32.44 -21.21 20.54
N ARG A 433 31.59 -20.23 20.81
CA ARG A 433 30.97 -20.02 22.11
C ARG A 433 29.70 -20.87 22.27
N ASP A 434 29.61 -21.60 23.38
CA ASP A 434 28.34 -22.23 23.78
C ASP A 434 27.52 -21.20 24.59
N TYR A 435 26.43 -20.75 24.00
CA TYR A 435 25.54 -19.76 24.59
C TYR A 435 24.45 -20.39 25.46
N ARG A 436 24.21 -21.70 25.38
CA ARG A 436 23.16 -22.44 26.07
C ARG A 436 21.80 -21.75 26.00
N VAL A 437 21.42 -21.36 24.79
CA VAL A 437 20.18 -20.59 24.53
C VAL A 437 18.94 -21.34 25.01
N GLU A 438 18.93 -22.67 24.89
CA GLU A 438 17.86 -23.56 25.37
C GLU A 438 17.65 -23.53 26.89
N GLN A 439 18.70 -23.17 27.65
CA GLN A 439 18.59 -23.02 29.10
C GLN A 439 18.12 -21.63 29.52
N GLN A 440 18.40 -20.63 28.71
CA GLN A 440 18.01 -19.23 28.96
C GLN A 440 16.61 -18.91 28.44
N ILE A 441 16.13 -19.65 27.44
CA ILE A 441 14.80 -19.54 26.88
C ILE A 441 14.09 -20.89 27.04
N PRO A 442 13.39 -21.15 28.15
CA PRO A 442 12.83 -22.47 28.46
C PRO A 442 11.83 -23.00 27.44
N SER A 443 11.07 -22.12 26.78
CA SER A 443 10.08 -22.49 25.76
C SER A 443 10.67 -22.70 24.35
N LEU A 444 11.95 -22.42 24.12
CA LEU A 444 12.56 -22.36 22.78
C LEU A 444 12.39 -23.66 22.00
N LEU A 445 12.81 -24.77 22.58
CA LEU A 445 12.78 -26.05 21.87
C LEU A 445 11.36 -26.57 21.65
N GLU A 446 10.46 -26.33 22.62
CA GLU A 446 9.03 -26.65 22.50
C GLU A 446 8.40 -25.83 21.39
N THR A 447 8.63 -24.52 21.38
CA THR A 447 8.12 -23.64 20.31
C THR A 447 8.67 -24.09 18.95
N PHE A 448 9.97 -24.33 18.83
CA PHE A 448 10.55 -24.79 17.56
C PHE A 448 9.95 -26.11 17.07
N LYS A 449 9.70 -27.05 17.99
CA LYS A 449 9.05 -28.31 17.63
C LYS A 449 7.60 -28.12 17.20
N THR A 450 6.84 -27.31 17.92
CA THR A 450 5.45 -26.99 17.59
C THR A 450 5.36 -26.32 16.20
N GLU A 451 6.21 -25.33 15.95
CA GLU A 451 6.20 -24.63 14.66
C GLU A 451 6.74 -25.51 13.51
N SER A 452 7.70 -26.39 13.77
CA SER A 452 8.12 -27.39 12.76
C SER A 452 6.95 -28.31 12.38
N ASP A 453 6.25 -28.87 13.36
CA ASP A 453 5.11 -29.77 13.12
C ASP A 453 3.97 -29.04 12.39
N ARG A 454 3.67 -27.79 12.78
CA ARG A 454 2.69 -26.92 12.10
C ARG A 454 3.06 -26.71 10.63
N LEU A 455 4.27 -26.24 10.34
CA LEU A 455 4.73 -26.00 8.98
C LEU A 455 4.78 -27.27 8.12
N GLN A 456 5.10 -28.41 8.71
CA GLN A 456 5.04 -29.71 8.02
C GLN A 456 3.60 -30.10 7.66
N ASN A 457 2.64 -29.83 8.56
CA ASN A 457 1.23 -30.11 8.30
C ASN A 457 0.70 -29.20 7.19
N VAL A 458 0.96 -27.90 7.27
CA VAL A 458 0.62 -26.95 6.19
C VAL A 458 1.21 -27.40 4.85
N SER A 459 2.48 -27.81 4.82
CA SER A 459 3.13 -28.30 3.60
C SER A 459 2.44 -29.54 3.02
N LYS A 460 1.98 -30.49 3.86
CA LYS A 460 1.24 -31.68 3.41
C LYS A 460 -0.13 -31.32 2.83
N GLU A 461 -0.87 -30.41 3.48
CA GLU A 461 -2.16 -29.95 2.99
C GLU A 461 -2.04 -29.17 1.69
N LEU A 462 -1.04 -28.28 1.58
CA LEU A 462 -0.76 -27.61 0.31
C LEU A 462 -0.50 -28.59 -0.83
N TYR A 463 0.30 -29.65 -0.58
CA TYR A 463 0.53 -30.69 -1.57
C TYR A 463 -0.76 -31.40 -1.99
N ARG A 464 -1.66 -31.68 -1.03
CA ARG A 464 -2.97 -32.29 -1.30
C ARG A 464 -3.83 -31.37 -2.18
N LEU A 465 -3.95 -30.11 -1.81
CA LEU A 465 -4.78 -29.11 -2.51
C LEU A 465 -4.24 -28.79 -3.90
N ALA A 466 -2.94 -28.60 -4.02
CA ALA A 466 -2.29 -28.29 -5.29
C ALA A 466 -2.26 -29.50 -6.27
N GLY A 467 -2.41 -30.70 -5.75
CA GLY A 467 -2.28 -31.94 -6.54
C GLY A 467 -0.84 -32.24 -6.98
N GLY A 468 0.17 -31.67 -6.29
CA GLY A 468 1.58 -31.88 -6.60
C GLY A 468 2.51 -30.90 -5.87
N THR A 469 3.81 -31.02 -6.12
CA THR A 469 4.84 -30.15 -5.53
C THR A 469 4.77 -28.73 -6.07
N SER A 470 4.89 -27.74 -5.19
CA SER A 470 4.95 -26.31 -5.51
C SER A 470 6.19 -25.65 -4.89
N ASP A 471 6.59 -24.49 -5.40
CA ASP A 471 7.67 -23.70 -4.82
C ASP A 471 7.31 -23.22 -3.40
N ALA A 472 6.01 -22.97 -3.15
CA ALA A 472 5.47 -22.60 -1.85
C ALA A 472 5.69 -23.71 -0.78
N GLU A 473 5.49 -24.97 -1.14
CA GLU A 473 5.73 -26.13 -0.28
C GLU A 473 7.20 -26.28 0.12
N ALA A 474 8.12 -26.02 -0.82
CA ALA A 474 9.55 -26.23 -0.62
C ALA A 474 10.14 -25.34 0.49
N LEU A 475 9.67 -24.10 0.60
CA LEU A 475 10.11 -23.18 1.65
C LEU A 475 9.67 -23.65 3.05
N LEU A 476 8.40 -24.06 3.19
CA LEU A 476 7.85 -24.56 4.45
C LEU A 476 8.61 -25.80 4.94
N LYS A 477 8.89 -26.74 4.04
CA LYS A 477 9.72 -27.92 4.35
C LYS A 477 11.14 -27.56 4.79
N THR A 478 11.76 -26.59 4.12
CA THR A 478 13.10 -26.11 4.45
C THR A 478 13.16 -25.52 5.85
N MET A 479 12.17 -24.68 6.18
CA MET A 479 12.07 -24.08 7.50
C MET A 479 11.81 -25.14 8.58
N ALA A 480 10.84 -26.03 8.37
CA ALA A 480 10.53 -27.11 9.30
C ALA A 480 11.74 -28.01 9.57
N LEU A 481 12.46 -28.42 8.52
CA LEU A 481 13.69 -29.21 8.66
C LEU A 481 14.76 -28.48 9.47
N GLN A 482 14.94 -27.16 9.22
CA GLN A 482 15.88 -26.34 9.98
C GLN A 482 15.51 -26.31 11.48
N LEU A 483 14.22 -26.15 11.80
CA LEU A 483 13.76 -26.16 13.20
C LEU A 483 13.98 -27.51 13.86
N ASP A 484 13.65 -28.64 13.21
CA ASP A 484 13.90 -29.99 13.73
C ASP A 484 15.40 -30.21 14.01
N GLU A 485 16.29 -29.81 13.07
CA GLU A 485 17.73 -29.90 13.32
C GLU A 485 18.22 -29.01 14.48
N MET A 486 17.58 -27.85 14.70
CA MET A 486 17.89 -26.96 15.83
C MET A 486 17.36 -27.54 17.16
N VAL A 487 16.26 -28.26 17.14
CA VAL A 487 15.73 -29.01 18.32
C VAL A 487 16.64 -30.19 18.65
N GLU A 488 17.06 -30.97 17.65
CA GLU A 488 17.97 -32.11 17.86
C GLU A 488 19.37 -31.68 18.35
N ARG A 489 19.83 -30.51 17.89
CA ARG A 489 21.18 -30.00 18.20
C ARG A 489 21.15 -28.54 18.62
N PRO A 490 20.69 -28.22 19.83
CA PRO A 490 20.55 -26.85 20.33
C PRO A 490 21.85 -26.04 20.34
N ASP A 491 23.00 -26.72 20.50
CA ASP A 491 24.33 -26.09 20.41
C ASP A 491 24.61 -25.41 19.06
N THR A 492 23.89 -25.79 18.01
CA THR A 492 24.05 -25.22 16.65
C THR A 492 23.19 -24.01 16.39
N ILE A 493 22.22 -23.66 17.25
CA ILE A 493 21.28 -22.55 17.05
C ILE A 493 22.01 -21.23 16.76
N PRO A 494 23.01 -20.81 17.57
CA PRO A 494 23.69 -19.54 17.30
C PRO A 494 24.39 -19.51 15.94
N ARG A 495 24.97 -20.63 15.49
CA ARG A 495 25.65 -20.73 14.20
C ARG A 495 24.69 -20.65 13.01
N ARG A 496 23.43 -21.00 13.22
CA ARG A 496 22.36 -21.02 12.20
C ARG A 496 21.50 -19.76 12.22
N LEU A 497 21.79 -18.80 13.10
CA LEU A 497 20.96 -17.62 13.30
C LEU A 497 20.75 -16.80 11.99
N GLY A 498 21.78 -16.68 11.15
CA GLY A 498 21.68 -16.01 9.87
C GLY A 498 20.74 -16.70 8.89
N SER A 499 20.86 -18.04 8.72
CA SER A 499 19.94 -18.81 7.86
C SER A 499 18.52 -18.88 8.44
N TYR A 500 18.40 -18.93 9.76
CA TYR A 500 17.11 -18.84 10.44
C TYR A 500 16.40 -17.53 10.12
N LYS A 501 17.07 -16.38 10.24
CA LYS A 501 16.56 -15.07 9.85
C LYS A 501 16.11 -15.04 8.39
N THR A 502 16.95 -15.58 7.47
CA THR A 502 16.64 -15.60 6.05
C THR A 502 15.39 -16.44 5.73
N ASN A 503 15.27 -17.63 6.33
CA ASN A 503 14.13 -18.51 6.10
C ASN A 503 12.84 -17.95 6.73
N THR A 504 12.93 -17.35 7.92
CA THR A 504 11.79 -16.66 8.55
C THR A 504 11.34 -15.46 7.71
N GLY A 505 12.27 -14.67 7.16
CA GLY A 505 11.94 -13.63 6.18
C GLY A 505 11.26 -14.17 4.92
N GLY A 506 11.69 -15.37 4.47
CA GLY A 506 11.05 -16.08 3.37
C GLY A 506 9.59 -16.44 3.62
N LEU A 507 9.24 -16.85 4.88
CA LEU A 507 7.83 -17.10 5.24
C LEU A 507 6.96 -15.86 5.07
N GLY A 508 7.49 -14.67 5.36
CA GLY A 508 6.77 -13.44 5.13
C GLY A 508 6.49 -13.16 3.66
N THR A 509 7.46 -13.43 2.77
CA THR A 509 7.24 -13.33 1.33
C THR A 509 6.22 -14.37 0.84
N TRP A 510 6.27 -15.56 1.41
CA TRP A 510 5.32 -16.64 1.14
C TRP A 510 3.87 -16.22 1.47
N LEU A 511 3.66 -15.60 2.64
CA LEU A 511 2.35 -15.08 3.05
C LEU A 511 1.78 -14.09 2.02
N LEU A 512 2.59 -13.10 1.62
CA LEU A 512 2.17 -12.09 0.65
C LEU A 512 1.75 -12.70 -0.69
N GLN A 513 2.50 -13.71 -1.17
CA GLN A 513 2.23 -14.35 -2.45
C GLN A 513 1.04 -15.31 -2.41
N THR A 514 0.81 -15.97 -1.28
CA THR A 514 -0.25 -17.01 -1.16
C THR A 514 -1.61 -16.41 -0.85
N ARG A 515 -1.67 -15.19 -0.31
CA ARG A 515 -2.92 -14.45 -0.07
C ARG A 515 -3.58 -13.94 -1.35
N GLU A 516 -2.86 -13.86 -2.45
CA GLU A 516 -3.38 -13.32 -3.69
C GLU A 516 -4.07 -14.41 -4.51
N MET A 517 -5.34 -14.15 -4.89
CA MET A 517 -6.22 -15.05 -5.64
C MET A 517 -6.63 -14.44 -6.98
N PRO A 518 -5.69 -14.11 -7.90
CA PRO A 518 -6.00 -13.45 -9.16
C PRO A 518 -6.82 -14.34 -10.09
N LEU A 519 -7.79 -13.74 -10.75
CA LEU A 519 -8.64 -14.38 -11.77
C LEU A 519 -9.07 -13.35 -12.80
N GLU A 520 -8.94 -13.68 -14.07
CA GLU A 520 -9.39 -12.87 -15.19
C GLU A 520 -10.54 -13.54 -15.91
N ILE A 521 -11.62 -12.80 -16.18
CA ILE A 521 -12.82 -13.27 -16.87
C ILE A 521 -12.97 -12.51 -18.18
N ASP A 522 -13.10 -13.24 -19.29
CA ASP A 522 -13.46 -12.75 -20.62
C ASP A 522 -14.99 -12.68 -20.73
N GLU A 523 -15.66 -13.81 -20.63
CA GLU A 523 -17.12 -13.91 -20.70
C GLU A 523 -17.64 -15.08 -19.87
N PHE A 524 -18.92 -15.07 -19.52
CA PHE A 524 -19.56 -16.23 -18.92
C PHE A 524 -20.91 -16.53 -19.57
N TYR A 525 -21.36 -17.74 -19.33
CA TYR A 525 -22.57 -18.31 -19.98
C TYR A 525 -23.56 -18.81 -18.94
N VAL A 526 -24.82 -18.41 -19.09
CA VAL A 526 -25.97 -19.05 -18.44
C VAL A 526 -26.74 -19.74 -19.53
N TYR A 527 -26.83 -21.07 -19.47
CA TYR A 527 -27.30 -21.86 -20.60
C TYR A 527 -28.16 -23.05 -20.19
N SER A 528 -29.07 -23.44 -21.04
CA SER A 528 -29.88 -24.62 -20.85
C SER A 528 -29.05 -25.91 -21.04
N PRO A 529 -29.33 -27.02 -20.32
CA PRO A 529 -28.53 -28.24 -20.36
C PRO A 529 -28.39 -28.89 -21.76
N ASP A 530 -29.28 -28.60 -22.67
CA ASP A 530 -29.25 -29.08 -24.05
C ASP A 530 -28.34 -28.28 -24.98
N GLN A 531 -27.85 -27.12 -24.54
CA GLN A 531 -26.98 -26.24 -25.34
C GLN A 531 -25.52 -26.67 -25.35
N LYS A 532 -24.84 -26.36 -26.45
CA LYS A 532 -23.39 -26.55 -26.60
C LYS A 532 -22.67 -25.22 -26.46
N LEU A 533 -21.75 -25.20 -25.55
CA LEU A 533 -20.92 -24.02 -25.31
C LEU A 533 -19.91 -23.76 -26.45
N PRO A 534 -19.57 -22.48 -26.72
CA PRO A 534 -18.51 -22.11 -27.64
C PRO A 534 -17.15 -22.72 -27.28
N LYS A 535 -16.28 -22.89 -28.27
CA LYS A 535 -14.89 -23.30 -28.01
C LYS A 535 -14.07 -22.12 -27.51
N THR A 536 -13.38 -22.29 -26.40
CA THR A 536 -12.59 -21.23 -25.71
C THR A 536 -11.21 -21.00 -26.30
N GLY A 537 -10.64 -21.95 -27.03
CA GLY A 537 -9.28 -21.84 -27.57
C GLY A 537 -9.21 -21.33 -29.00
N ALA A 538 -8.26 -20.45 -29.26
CA ALA A 538 -7.93 -20.06 -30.63
C ALA A 538 -7.31 -21.22 -31.39
N GLY A 539 -7.79 -21.47 -32.60
CA GLY A 539 -7.23 -22.50 -33.50
C GLY A 539 -5.81 -22.11 -33.96
N PHE A 540 -5.01 -23.12 -34.37
CA PHE A 540 -3.65 -22.91 -34.87
C PHE A 540 -3.54 -21.76 -35.89
N PHE A 541 -4.47 -21.67 -36.83
CA PHE A 541 -4.47 -20.60 -37.84
C PHE A 541 -4.82 -19.22 -37.27
N GLN A 542 -5.64 -19.15 -36.22
CA GLN A 542 -5.95 -17.89 -35.51
C GLN A 542 -4.71 -17.41 -34.75
N ASN A 543 -4.03 -18.30 -34.03
CA ASN A 543 -2.80 -17.97 -33.32
C ASN A 543 -1.70 -17.53 -34.31
N MET A 544 -1.51 -18.26 -35.42
CA MET A 544 -0.54 -17.85 -36.42
C MET A 544 -0.88 -16.49 -37.05
N LYS A 545 -2.14 -16.22 -37.35
CA LYS A 545 -2.59 -14.92 -37.87
C LYS A 545 -2.34 -13.82 -36.82
N HIS A 546 -2.62 -14.09 -35.56
CA HIS A 546 -2.36 -13.18 -34.44
C HIS A 546 -0.88 -12.82 -34.38
N GLU A 547 0.01 -13.81 -34.26
CA GLU A 547 1.47 -13.61 -34.15
C GLU A 547 2.04 -12.82 -35.34
N VAL A 548 1.62 -13.17 -36.57
CA VAL A 548 2.08 -12.46 -37.78
C VAL A 548 1.53 -11.03 -37.80
N SER A 549 0.27 -10.82 -37.45
CA SER A 549 -0.31 -9.48 -37.43
C SER A 549 0.34 -8.61 -36.35
N THR A 550 0.49 -9.10 -35.14
CA THR A 550 1.14 -8.39 -34.03
C THR A 550 2.60 -8.05 -34.36
N PHE A 551 3.34 -8.99 -34.99
CA PHE A 551 4.68 -8.75 -35.47
C PHE A 551 4.71 -7.63 -36.54
N LEU A 552 3.80 -7.62 -37.50
CA LEU A 552 3.74 -6.58 -38.53
C LEU A 552 3.38 -5.21 -37.93
N TYR A 553 2.40 -5.17 -37.02
CA TYR A 553 2.00 -3.92 -36.34
C TYR A 553 3.10 -3.37 -35.43
N SER A 554 3.99 -4.20 -34.87
CA SER A 554 5.10 -3.75 -34.05
C SER A 554 6.08 -2.82 -34.78
N PHE A 555 6.08 -2.80 -36.12
CA PHE A 555 6.88 -1.84 -36.90
C PHE A 555 6.24 -0.45 -37.05
N PHE A 556 4.96 -0.34 -36.74
CA PHE A 556 4.19 0.90 -36.90
C PHE A 556 3.72 1.48 -35.56
N ILE A 557 3.85 0.75 -34.48
CA ILE A 557 3.46 1.18 -33.14
C ILE A 557 4.74 1.42 -32.33
N ASP A 558 4.95 2.67 -31.88
CA ASP A 558 6.03 3.00 -30.96
C ASP A 558 5.63 2.62 -29.53
N TYR A 559 6.19 1.53 -29.01
CA TYR A 559 5.90 1.02 -27.66
C TYR A 559 6.51 1.86 -26.52
N ASN A 560 7.40 2.81 -26.83
CA ASN A 560 7.99 3.73 -25.84
C ASN A 560 7.13 4.98 -25.63
N GLN A 561 6.19 5.24 -26.53
CA GLN A 561 5.22 6.32 -26.36
C GLN A 561 4.00 5.79 -25.60
N ILE A 562 3.74 6.40 -24.47
CA ILE A 562 2.48 6.19 -23.74
C ILE A 562 1.49 7.21 -24.30
N GLY A 563 0.92 6.86 -25.45
CA GLY A 563 -0.08 7.64 -26.16
C GLY A 563 0.50 8.78 -27.00
N ASN A 564 0.25 8.70 -28.30
CA ASN A 564 0.22 9.85 -29.19
C ASN A 564 -1.24 10.25 -29.34
N VAL A 565 -1.58 11.40 -28.84
CA VAL A 565 -2.82 12.06 -29.22
C VAL A 565 -2.48 12.83 -30.49
N SER A 566 -3.05 12.35 -31.58
CA SER A 566 -3.09 12.93 -32.94
C SER A 566 -1.76 13.39 -33.60
N GLU A 567 -1.36 12.70 -34.65
CA GLU A 567 -0.74 13.33 -35.81
C GLU A 567 -1.79 14.15 -36.53
N GLY A 568 -2.08 15.35 -36.08
CA GLY A 568 -2.77 16.35 -36.84
C GLY A 568 -4.12 16.79 -36.31
N GLY A 569 -4.18 17.93 -35.68
CA GLY A 569 -5.37 18.72 -35.48
C GLY A 569 -5.49 19.63 -34.30
N SER A 570 -4.64 19.58 -33.29
CA SER A 570 -4.62 20.61 -32.28
C SER A 570 -3.64 21.74 -32.68
N ASP A 571 -4.05 22.97 -32.47
CA ASP A 571 -3.15 24.14 -32.66
C ASP A 571 -2.09 24.22 -31.54
N SER A 572 -2.19 23.43 -30.46
CA SER A 572 -1.27 23.40 -29.32
C SER A 572 -1.04 21.97 -28.81
N SER A 573 0.22 21.64 -28.55
CA SER A 573 0.62 20.34 -28.00
C SER A 573 1.78 20.49 -27.03
N VAL A 574 1.79 19.66 -25.97
CA VAL A 574 2.82 19.64 -24.92
C VAL A 574 3.50 18.28 -24.87
N THR A 575 4.82 18.25 -24.97
CA THR A 575 5.63 17.04 -24.74
C THR A 575 6.01 16.93 -23.28
N VAL A 576 5.54 15.87 -22.63
CA VAL A 576 5.77 15.62 -21.21
C VAL A 576 6.62 14.37 -21.01
N TRP A 577 7.70 14.49 -20.25
CA TRP A 577 8.52 13.35 -19.83
C TRP A 577 8.23 12.96 -18.39
N ILE A 578 8.07 11.65 -18.15
CA ILE A 578 7.87 11.07 -16.83
C ILE A 578 8.90 9.96 -16.57
N GLY A 579 9.47 9.92 -15.35
CA GLY A 579 10.51 8.97 -14.94
C GLY A 579 10.03 7.75 -14.19
N SER A 580 8.75 7.69 -13.83
CA SER A 580 8.14 6.64 -13.02
C SER A 580 7.92 5.33 -13.77
N GLY A 581 7.37 4.32 -13.05
CA GLY A 581 6.97 3.04 -13.63
C GLY A 581 5.87 3.18 -14.69
N ARG A 582 5.73 2.14 -15.52
CA ARG A 582 4.74 2.12 -16.61
C ARG A 582 3.30 2.26 -16.09
N ASP A 583 2.97 1.68 -14.94
CA ASP A 583 1.62 1.73 -14.39
C ASP A 583 1.23 3.15 -13.97
N GLN A 584 2.15 3.89 -13.34
CA GLN A 584 1.97 5.31 -13.01
C GLN A 584 1.78 6.16 -14.28
N ALA A 585 2.61 5.91 -15.30
CA ALA A 585 2.52 6.62 -16.56
C ALA A 585 1.22 6.28 -17.32
N ASN A 586 0.73 5.04 -17.25
CA ASN A 586 -0.56 4.65 -17.83
C ASN A 586 -1.73 5.33 -17.12
N THR A 587 -1.70 5.38 -15.78
CA THR A 587 -2.71 6.10 -14.98
C THR A 587 -2.72 7.58 -15.32
N LEU A 588 -1.55 8.22 -15.34
CA LEU A 588 -1.45 9.62 -15.74
C LEU A 588 -1.99 9.86 -17.18
N LYS A 589 -1.66 8.97 -18.12
CA LYS A 589 -2.15 9.06 -19.49
C LYS A 589 -3.66 8.96 -19.57
N ALA A 590 -4.26 8.00 -18.83
CA ALA A 590 -5.71 7.90 -18.77
C ALA A 590 -6.34 9.20 -18.25
N MET A 591 -5.81 9.77 -17.18
CA MET A 591 -6.31 11.03 -16.62
C MET A 591 -6.15 12.22 -17.60
N ILE A 592 -5.04 12.28 -18.34
CA ILE A 592 -4.84 13.29 -19.38
C ILE A 592 -5.94 13.18 -20.45
N ASP A 593 -6.19 11.97 -20.94
CA ASP A 593 -7.19 11.72 -21.99
C ASP A 593 -8.63 11.94 -21.50
N GLU A 594 -8.87 11.68 -20.24
CA GLU A 594 -10.18 11.80 -19.60
C GLU A 594 -10.53 13.24 -19.19
N THR A 595 -9.54 14.02 -18.71
CA THR A 595 -9.83 15.32 -18.08
C THR A 595 -9.07 16.48 -18.72
N PHE A 596 -7.77 16.37 -18.98
CA PHE A 596 -6.97 17.51 -19.46
C PHE A 596 -7.29 17.86 -20.92
N THR A 597 -7.09 16.91 -21.82
CA THR A 597 -7.27 17.14 -23.27
C THR A 597 -8.72 17.51 -23.63
N PRO A 598 -9.77 16.87 -23.08
CA PRO A 598 -11.13 17.29 -23.37
C PRO A 598 -11.51 18.70 -22.85
N LEU A 599 -10.94 19.12 -21.71
CA LEU A 599 -11.23 20.42 -21.11
C LEU A 599 -10.47 21.57 -21.77
N THR A 600 -9.23 21.33 -22.14
CA THR A 600 -8.31 22.39 -22.64
C THR A 600 -8.17 22.41 -24.17
N GLY A 601 -8.41 21.29 -24.82
CA GLY A 601 -8.11 21.10 -26.26
C GLY A 601 -6.62 20.98 -26.55
N ILE A 602 -5.74 20.88 -25.52
CA ILE A 602 -4.30 20.75 -25.65
C ILE A 602 -3.94 19.25 -25.73
N ASP A 603 -3.21 18.87 -26.76
CA ASP A 603 -2.70 17.51 -26.91
C ASP A 603 -1.45 17.29 -26.05
N VAL A 604 -1.36 16.13 -25.37
CA VAL A 604 -0.20 15.78 -24.55
C VAL A 604 0.52 14.57 -25.11
N ASN A 605 1.79 14.76 -25.46
CA ASN A 605 2.70 13.70 -25.87
C ASN A 605 3.50 13.20 -24.66
N LEU A 606 2.94 12.24 -23.94
CA LEU A 606 3.55 11.66 -22.74
C LEU A 606 4.59 10.61 -23.11
N LYS A 607 5.83 10.75 -22.59
CA LYS A 607 6.94 9.81 -22.82
C LYS A 607 7.51 9.32 -21.52
N LEU A 608 7.65 8.00 -21.41
CA LEU A 608 8.35 7.35 -20.30
C LEU A 608 9.85 7.36 -20.59
N VAL A 609 10.63 8.14 -19.82
CA VAL A 609 12.05 8.38 -20.08
C VAL A 609 12.85 8.29 -18.78
N GLN A 610 14.05 7.74 -18.84
CA GLN A 610 14.95 7.77 -17.68
C GLN A 610 15.49 9.19 -17.47
N MET A 611 15.19 9.81 -16.32
CA MET A 611 15.41 11.24 -16.07
C MET A 611 16.89 11.68 -16.14
N HIS A 612 17.86 10.82 -15.94
CA HIS A 612 19.27 11.15 -16.16
C HIS A 612 19.61 11.54 -17.61
N THR A 613 18.72 11.25 -18.58
CA THR A 613 18.87 11.67 -19.98
C THR A 613 18.35 13.09 -20.23
N LEU A 614 17.67 13.72 -19.26
CA LEU A 614 17.05 15.04 -19.44
C LEU A 614 18.08 16.12 -19.80
N LEU A 615 19.20 16.20 -19.05
CA LEU A 615 20.24 17.21 -19.31
C LEU A 615 20.89 17.05 -20.69
N PRO A 616 21.38 15.86 -21.10
CA PRO A 616 21.90 15.67 -22.46
C PRO A 616 20.88 16.00 -23.55
N ALA A 617 19.63 15.64 -23.39
CA ALA A 617 18.58 15.92 -24.36
C ALA A 617 18.27 17.42 -24.45
N THR A 618 18.17 18.12 -23.33
CA THR A 618 17.95 19.57 -23.26
C THR A 618 19.11 20.31 -23.98
N LEU A 619 20.35 19.92 -23.71
CA LEU A 619 21.52 20.48 -24.36
C LEU A 619 21.57 20.22 -25.89
N ALA A 620 20.97 19.11 -26.32
CA ALA A 620 20.84 18.77 -27.73
C ALA A 620 19.62 19.43 -28.42
N GLY A 621 18.82 20.21 -27.71
CA GLY A 621 17.57 20.80 -28.20
C GLY A 621 16.47 19.78 -28.50
N GLN A 622 16.48 18.65 -27.79
CA GLN A 622 15.50 17.55 -27.88
C GLN A 622 14.86 17.24 -26.55
N GLY A 623 14.88 18.18 -25.60
CA GLY A 623 14.19 18.07 -24.33
C GLY A 623 12.66 18.13 -24.47
N PRO A 624 11.91 17.79 -23.42
CA PRO A 624 10.46 17.99 -23.38
C PRO A 624 10.10 19.45 -23.12
N ASP A 625 8.81 19.79 -23.19
CA ASP A 625 8.30 21.08 -22.70
C ASP A 625 8.21 21.03 -21.17
N VAL A 626 7.72 19.90 -20.63
CA VAL A 626 7.58 19.66 -19.20
C VAL A 626 8.25 18.34 -18.83
N ALA A 627 9.00 18.33 -17.72
CA ALA A 627 9.55 17.12 -17.14
C ALA A 627 9.05 16.96 -15.70
N MET A 628 8.56 15.77 -15.39
CA MET A 628 7.91 15.41 -14.12
C MET A 628 8.85 14.56 -13.26
N GLN A 629 8.60 14.52 -11.95
CA GLN A 629 9.31 13.68 -10.97
C GLN A 629 10.82 13.96 -10.92
N ILE A 630 11.18 15.23 -10.97
CA ILE A 630 12.57 15.68 -10.92
C ILE A 630 13.00 15.91 -9.48
N GLY A 631 14.22 15.51 -9.14
CA GLY A 631 14.81 15.76 -7.80
C GLY A 631 14.97 17.25 -7.50
N ASN A 632 15.00 17.59 -6.22
CA ASN A 632 15.07 18.97 -5.70
C ASN A 632 16.25 19.78 -6.24
N ASP A 633 17.37 19.13 -6.56
CA ASP A 633 18.62 19.75 -7.01
C ASP A 633 18.60 20.20 -8.49
N ILE A 634 17.62 19.73 -9.28
CA ILE A 634 17.61 19.97 -10.73
C ILE A 634 17.02 21.33 -11.12
N PRO A 635 15.85 21.77 -10.61
CA PRO A 635 15.21 22.99 -11.10
C PRO A 635 16.07 24.23 -11.01
N VAL A 636 16.67 24.52 -9.85
CA VAL A 636 17.55 25.67 -9.66
C VAL A 636 18.84 25.53 -10.47
N ASN A 637 19.38 24.33 -10.59
CA ASN A 637 20.55 24.05 -11.41
C ASN A 637 20.32 24.34 -12.90
N TYR A 638 19.10 24.05 -13.39
CA TYR A 638 18.70 24.38 -14.78
C TYR A 638 18.38 25.87 -14.93
N ALA A 639 17.76 26.48 -13.92
CA ALA A 639 17.52 27.92 -13.89
C ALA A 639 18.82 28.76 -14.06
N MET A 640 19.87 28.40 -13.32
CA MET A 640 21.18 29.05 -13.41
C MET A 640 21.82 28.93 -14.80
N ARG A 641 21.44 27.94 -15.57
CA ARG A 641 21.89 27.71 -16.96
C ARG A 641 20.94 28.27 -18.00
N GLY A 642 19.86 28.94 -17.56
CA GLY A 642 18.83 29.44 -18.47
C GLY A 642 18.06 28.32 -19.19
N ALA A 643 18.00 27.12 -18.58
CA ALA A 643 17.33 25.96 -19.16
C ALA A 643 15.96 25.69 -18.56
N ALA A 644 15.63 26.23 -17.37
CA ALA A 644 14.32 26.18 -16.74
C ALA A 644 13.60 27.53 -16.91
N ALA A 645 12.30 27.49 -17.19
CA ALA A 645 11.46 28.66 -17.24
C ALA A 645 11.11 29.15 -15.82
N ASP A 646 11.12 30.45 -15.62
CA ASP A 646 10.66 31.09 -14.40
C ASP A 646 9.13 31.16 -14.39
N ILE A 647 8.51 30.23 -13.66
CA ILE A 647 7.06 30.10 -13.59
C ILE A 647 6.38 31.16 -12.71
N SER A 648 7.14 31.88 -11.88
CA SER A 648 6.61 33.00 -11.09
C SER A 648 6.13 34.18 -11.93
N LYS A 649 6.43 34.17 -13.23
CA LYS A 649 6.02 35.20 -14.20
C LYS A 649 4.60 35.00 -14.75
N PHE A 650 3.96 33.88 -14.51
CA PHE A 650 2.56 33.67 -14.90
C PHE A 650 1.64 34.41 -13.94
N ASP A 651 0.60 35.05 -14.47
CA ASP A 651 -0.29 35.96 -13.73
C ASP A 651 -1.02 35.27 -12.57
N ASP A 652 -1.27 33.97 -12.65
CA ASP A 652 -2.00 33.16 -11.66
C ASP A 652 -1.06 32.29 -10.78
N PHE A 653 0.25 32.49 -10.87
CA PHE A 653 1.23 31.71 -10.11
C PHE A 653 0.97 31.74 -8.59
N ASP A 654 0.69 32.91 -8.02
CA ASP A 654 0.47 33.05 -6.58
C ASP A 654 -0.69 32.16 -6.10
N THR A 655 -1.79 32.09 -6.87
CA THR A 655 -2.93 31.23 -6.58
C THR A 655 -2.55 29.74 -6.66
N VAL A 656 -1.70 29.36 -7.61
CA VAL A 656 -1.21 27.99 -7.74
C VAL A 656 -0.26 27.66 -6.60
N ALA A 657 0.58 28.58 -6.18
CA ALA A 657 1.53 28.41 -5.08
C ALA A 657 0.86 28.18 -3.71
N GLU A 658 -0.36 28.73 -3.50
CA GLU A 658 -1.16 28.48 -2.28
C GLU A 658 -1.52 27.00 -2.07
N ARG A 659 -1.45 26.20 -3.11
CA ARG A 659 -1.64 24.73 -3.00
C ARG A 659 -0.55 24.05 -2.20
N PHE A 660 0.59 24.69 -1.97
CA PHE A 660 1.77 24.08 -1.39
C PHE A 660 2.21 24.79 -0.12
N ARG A 661 2.83 24.03 0.78
CA ARG A 661 3.53 24.64 1.91
C ARG A 661 4.75 25.40 1.40
N SER A 662 5.07 26.50 2.03
CA SER A 662 6.28 27.27 1.68
C SER A 662 7.55 26.43 1.74
N SER A 663 7.63 25.47 2.68
CA SER A 663 8.75 24.54 2.79
C SER A 663 8.97 23.66 1.56
N ALA A 664 7.91 23.37 0.80
CA ALA A 664 7.99 22.58 -0.43
C ALA A 664 8.50 23.41 -1.63
N LEU A 665 8.27 24.74 -1.64
CA LEU A 665 8.71 25.63 -2.72
C LEU A 665 10.16 26.10 -2.56
N VAL A 666 10.69 26.13 -1.32
CA VAL A 666 12.04 26.62 -1.01
C VAL A 666 13.14 26.01 -1.91
N PRO A 667 13.19 24.67 -2.16
CA PRO A 667 14.22 24.08 -3.01
C PRO A 667 14.17 24.54 -4.46
N TYR A 668 13.04 25.07 -4.93
CA TYR A 668 12.79 25.45 -6.32
C TYR A 668 12.82 26.97 -6.54
N THR A 669 13.07 27.71 -5.45
CA THR A 669 13.19 29.19 -5.47
C THR A 669 14.66 29.60 -5.59
N TYR A 670 14.96 30.44 -6.55
CA TYR A 670 16.28 31.01 -6.73
C TYR A 670 16.19 32.49 -7.10
N GLU A 671 16.87 33.35 -6.33
CA GLU A 671 16.72 34.81 -6.40
C GLU A 671 15.23 35.20 -6.23
N ASP A 672 14.67 35.90 -7.21
CA ASP A 672 13.27 36.33 -7.18
C ASP A 672 12.34 35.43 -8.02
N GLY A 673 12.85 34.31 -8.57
CA GLY A 673 12.12 33.40 -9.46
C GLY A 673 11.81 32.04 -8.81
N VAL A 674 10.77 31.39 -9.31
CA VAL A 674 10.40 29.99 -8.98
C VAL A 674 10.43 29.16 -10.26
N TYR A 675 11.06 27.99 -10.21
CA TYR A 675 11.42 27.23 -11.40
C TYR A 675 10.80 25.84 -11.48
N ALA A 676 10.00 25.45 -10.50
CA ALA A 676 9.24 24.21 -10.53
C ALA A 676 8.03 24.27 -9.58
N LEU A 677 7.01 23.46 -9.87
CA LEU A 677 5.95 23.18 -8.92
C LEU A 677 6.25 21.87 -8.16
N PRO A 678 6.14 21.87 -6.83
CA PRO A 678 6.30 20.64 -6.06
C PRO A 678 5.29 19.56 -6.51
N GLU A 679 5.75 18.36 -6.73
CA GLU A 679 4.90 17.19 -6.80
C GLU A 679 4.89 16.48 -5.45
N THR A 680 6.06 16.36 -4.84
CA THR A 680 6.33 15.53 -3.69
C THR A 680 6.83 16.33 -2.50
N GLN A 681 6.36 15.94 -1.30
CA GLN A 681 6.99 16.39 -0.06
C GLN A 681 7.09 15.24 0.93
N THR A 682 8.30 14.74 1.21
CA THR A 682 8.56 13.70 2.18
C THR A 682 9.44 14.22 3.32
N PHE A 683 9.42 13.52 4.45
CA PHE A 683 10.20 13.88 5.64
C PHE A 683 10.27 12.71 6.62
N ASN A 684 11.18 12.83 7.57
CA ASN A 684 11.40 11.81 8.58
C ASN A 684 10.31 11.81 9.67
N MET A 685 9.93 10.60 10.12
CA MET A 685 9.12 10.33 11.29
C MET A 685 9.83 9.29 12.18
N LEU A 686 9.43 9.18 13.45
CA LEU A 686 9.87 8.13 14.34
C LEU A 686 8.91 6.95 14.30
N PHE A 687 9.39 5.78 13.91
CA PHE A 687 8.65 4.51 13.93
C PHE A 687 9.03 3.69 15.15
N TYR A 688 8.07 3.01 15.79
CA TYR A 688 8.33 2.19 16.95
C TYR A 688 7.40 0.97 17.05
N ARG A 689 7.94 -0.14 17.56
CA ARG A 689 7.21 -1.37 17.87
C ARG A 689 6.65 -1.30 19.29
N LYS A 690 5.33 -1.21 19.40
CA LYS A 690 4.61 -1.13 20.70
C LYS A 690 4.88 -2.36 21.56
N ASP A 691 4.76 -3.56 20.98
CA ASP A 691 4.99 -4.83 21.65
C ASP A 691 6.42 -4.97 22.20
N VAL A 692 7.41 -4.63 21.37
CA VAL A 692 8.83 -4.75 21.75
C VAL A 692 9.24 -3.70 22.79
N LEU A 693 8.81 -2.44 22.62
CA LEU A 693 9.08 -1.41 23.62
C LEU A 693 8.43 -1.75 24.97
N HIS A 694 7.18 -2.22 24.94
CA HIS A 694 6.50 -2.68 26.17
C HIS A 694 7.24 -3.85 26.85
N GLU A 695 7.72 -4.85 26.08
CA GLU A 695 8.54 -5.95 26.58
C GLU A 695 9.83 -5.44 27.26
N LEU A 696 10.42 -4.38 26.73
CA LEU A 696 11.65 -3.76 27.26
C LEU A 696 11.37 -2.74 28.38
N GLY A 697 10.12 -2.41 28.67
CA GLY A 697 9.71 -1.36 29.62
C GLY A 697 10.09 0.04 29.13
N LEU A 698 10.01 0.29 27.83
CA LEU A 698 10.35 1.54 27.17
C LEU A 698 9.10 2.19 26.56
N GLU A 699 9.16 3.50 26.36
CA GLU A 699 8.19 4.31 25.64
C GLU A 699 8.83 4.97 24.42
N ALA A 700 8.02 5.51 23.50
CA ALA A 700 8.53 6.28 22.39
C ALA A 700 9.17 7.58 22.89
N PRO A 701 10.42 7.91 22.48
CA PRO A 701 11.15 9.06 22.98
C PRO A 701 10.58 10.37 22.42
N ASP A 702 10.49 11.37 23.26
CA ASP A 702 10.04 12.71 22.92
C ASP A 702 11.21 13.67 22.57
N THR A 703 12.37 13.43 23.16
CA THR A 703 13.59 14.23 22.98
C THR A 703 14.80 13.35 22.64
N TRP A 704 15.89 14.00 22.19
CA TRP A 704 17.17 13.31 21.96
C TRP A 704 17.83 12.79 23.25
N GLU A 705 17.55 13.40 24.40
CA GLU A 705 17.97 12.87 25.68
C GLU A 705 17.28 11.55 26.02
N ASP A 706 15.98 11.44 25.67
CA ASP A 706 15.25 10.18 25.82
C ASP A 706 15.84 9.10 24.90
N VAL A 707 16.15 9.45 23.63
CA VAL A 707 16.81 8.53 22.68
C VAL A 707 18.15 8.05 23.23
N ALA A 708 18.98 8.94 23.82
CA ALA A 708 20.24 8.54 24.41
C ALA A 708 20.05 7.55 25.58
N SER A 709 18.97 7.70 26.34
CA SER A 709 18.61 6.78 27.43
C SER A 709 18.18 5.40 26.89
N LEU A 710 17.50 5.35 25.74
CA LEU A 710 17.11 4.09 25.09
C LEU A 710 18.31 3.26 24.64
N PHE A 711 19.40 3.89 24.15
CA PHE A 711 20.58 3.17 23.66
C PHE A 711 21.14 2.17 24.65
N ALA A 712 21.14 2.51 25.95
CA ALA A 712 21.66 1.61 26.99
C ALA A 712 20.82 0.32 27.07
N VAL A 713 19.48 0.42 26.97
CA VAL A 713 18.59 -0.73 27.04
C VAL A 713 18.63 -1.54 25.74
N LEU A 714 18.60 -0.87 24.60
CA LEU A 714 18.68 -1.53 23.27
C LEU A 714 20.01 -2.29 23.13
N ASN A 715 21.14 -1.65 23.40
CA ASN A 715 22.46 -2.27 23.32
C ASN A 715 22.61 -3.45 24.29
N LYS A 716 22.06 -3.36 25.51
CA LYS A 716 22.04 -4.47 26.45
C LYS A 716 21.33 -5.70 25.88
N ASN A 717 20.30 -5.48 25.07
CA ASN A 717 19.48 -6.53 24.46
C ASN A 717 19.90 -6.82 23.00
N HIS A 718 21.07 -6.35 22.56
CA HIS A 718 21.57 -6.49 21.17
C HIS A 718 20.56 -6.02 20.12
N MET A 719 19.72 -5.07 20.48
CA MET A 719 18.82 -4.38 19.58
C MET A 719 19.40 -3.03 19.16
N GLU A 720 18.87 -2.47 18.10
CA GLU A 720 19.41 -1.30 17.44
C GLU A 720 18.37 -0.20 17.31
N PHE A 721 18.83 1.05 17.27
CA PHE A 721 18.04 2.21 16.87
C PHE A 721 18.38 2.57 15.44
N GLY A 722 17.36 2.74 14.58
CA GLY A 722 17.54 3.07 13.17
C GLY A 722 17.72 4.56 12.94
N LEU A 723 18.86 4.96 12.34
CA LEU A 723 19.03 6.31 11.78
C LEU A 723 19.38 6.22 10.29
N PRO A 724 18.63 6.90 9.40
CA PRO A 724 18.88 6.80 7.95
C PRO A 724 20.22 7.42 7.58
N LEU A 725 21.01 6.69 6.81
CA LEU A 725 22.27 7.14 6.24
C LEU A 725 22.34 6.76 4.76
N VAL A 726 22.36 7.78 3.90
CA VAL A 726 22.58 7.59 2.46
C VAL A 726 24.08 7.43 2.24
N LEU A 727 24.50 6.25 1.77
CA LEU A 727 25.92 5.90 1.72
C LEU A 727 26.57 6.12 0.36
N GLN A 728 25.84 6.00 -0.76
CA GLN A 728 26.39 6.16 -2.11
C GLN A 728 25.31 6.54 -3.13
N PRO A 729 25.67 7.29 -4.17
CA PRO A 729 24.78 7.52 -5.28
C PRO A 729 24.47 6.21 -6.02
N GLN A 730 23.24 6.04 -6.47
CA GLN A 730 22.83 4.85 -7.22
C GLN A 730 23.43 4.82 -8.62
N TYR A 731 23.71 6.00 -9.19
CA TYR A 731 24.27 6.15 -10.56
C TYR A 731 25.50 7.07 -10.54
N PRO A 732 26.48 6.82 -11.44
CA PRO A 732 27.61 7.72 -11.61
C PRO A 732 27.15 9.11 -12.03
N GLY A 733 27.53 10.14 -11.25
CA GLY A 733 27.17 11.53 -11.52
C GLY A 733 25.90 12.03 -10.85
N GLU A 734 25.21 11.18 -10.12
CA GLU A 734 24.06 11.56 -9.27
C GLU A 734 24.53 12.46 -8.12
N ASN A 735 23.77 13.50 -7.83
CA ASN A 735 24.00 14.35 -6.68
C ASN A 735 23.55 13.64 -5.39
N ILE A 736 24.29 13.89 -4.32
CA ILE A 736 23.94 13.35 -3.00
C ILE A 736 23.31 14.49 -2.20
N PRO A 737 22.03 14.41 -1.80
CA PRO A 737 21.44 15.41 -0.95
C PRO A 737 22.11 15.43 0.42
N PRO A 738 22.05 16.53 1.18
CA PRO A 738 22.48 16.55 2.57
C PRO A 738 21.78 15.45 3.36
N ASN A 739 22.51 14.76 4.23
CA ASN A 739 21.94 13.68 5.04
C ASN A 739 20.78 14.22 5.90
N SER A 740 19.63 13.54 5.87
CA SER A 740 18.40 14.00 6.53
C SER A 740 18.49 14.06 8.05
N VAL A 741 19.30 13.19 8.68
CA VAL A 741 19.53 13.23 10.14
C VAL A 741 20.40 14.43 10.53
N TYR A 742 21.48 14.69 9.78
CA TYR A 742 22.28 15.89 10.01
C TYR A 742 21.45 17.16 9.81
N ALA A 743 20.66 17.21 8.73
CA ALA A 743 19.78 18.33 8.45
C ALA A 743 18.76 18.57 9.57
N MET A 744 18.11 17.51 10.04
CA MET A 744 17.17 17.55 11.16
C MET A 744 17.83 18.12 12.43
N LEU A 745 18.96 17.56 12.84
CA LEU A 745 19.70 18.03 14.02
C LEU A 745 20.17 19.49 13.87
N LEU A 746 20.58 19.90 12.66
CA LEU A 746 21.00 21.28 12.38
C LEU A 746 19.82 22.24 12.57
N LEU A 747 18.68 21.96 11.94
CA LEU A 747 17.47 22.77 11.99
C LEU A 747 16.93 22.87 13.42
N GLN A 748 16.81 21.76 14.13
CA GLN A 748 16.34 21.72 15.52
C GLN A 748 17.21 22.53 16.48
N ASN A 749 18.48 22.75 16.16
CA ASN A 749 19.40 23.61 16.95
C ASN A 749 19.46 25.05 16.39
N GLY A 750 18.55 25.45 15.52
CA GLY A 750 18.46 26.79 14.94
C GLY A 750 19.59 27.10 13.95
N GLY A 751 20.23 26.07 13.36
CA GLY A 751 21.23 26.22 12.31
C GLY A 751 20.63 26.27 10.91
N GLN A 752 21.45 26.67 9.95
CA GLN A 752 21.08 26.72 8.53
C GLN A 752 22.24 26.26 7.65
N PHE A 753 21.94 25.86 6.41
CA PHE A 753 22.96 25.39 5.46
C PHE A 753 23.76 26.52 4.85
N TYR A 754 23.08 27.63 4.53
CA TYR A 754 23.68 28.77 3.79
C TYR A 754 23.30 30.10 4.43
N ARG A 755 24.15 31.12 4.26
CA ARG A 755 23.91 32.48 4.67
C ARG A 755 24.16 33.46 3.51
N ASP A 756 23.85 34.71 3.73
CA ASP A 756 24.04 35.81 2.76
C ASP A 756 23.39 35.53 1.40
N GLY A 757 22.15 35.02 1.42
CA GLY A 757 21.43 34.70 0.19
C GLY A 757 22.04 33.55 -0.60
N GLY A 758 22.63 32.56 0.05
CA GLY A 758 23.23 31.39 -0.60
C GLY A 758 24.68 31.61 -1.10
N LYS A 759 25.32 32.73 -0.74
CA LYS A 759 26.70 33.03 -1.13
C LYS A 759 27.75 32.31 -0.31
N GLU A 760 27.40 31.96 0.91
CA GLU A 760 28.30 31.29 1.83
C GLU A 760 27.62 30.12 2.53
N SER A 761 28.39 29.05 2.77
CA SER A 761 27.98 27.96 3.64
C SER A 761 27.99 28.42 5.09
N ASP A 762 26.92 28.12 5.88
CA ASP A 762 26.85 28.43 7.31
C ASP A 762 27.21 27.20 8.19
N LEU A 763 27.62 26.10 7.56
CA LEU A 763 27.99 24.89 8.27
C LEU A 763 29.25 24.98 9.10
N ASN A 764 30.09 26.02 8.87
CA ASN A 764 31.24 26.36 9.73
C ASN A 764 30.85 27.15 10.99
N SER A 765 29.55 27.41 11.18
CA SER A 765 29.05 28.03 12.43
C SER A 765 29.25 27.09 13.64
N LYS A 766 29.14 27.64 14.83
CA LYS A 766 29.24 26.84 16.04
C LYS A 766 28.18 25.73 16.04
N VAL A 767 26.94 26.04 15.63
CA VAL A 767 25.83 25.08 15.55
C VAL A 767 26.12 23.98 14.52
N GLY A 768 26.58 24.32 13.32
CA GLY A 768 26.92 23.35 12.30
C GLY A 768 27.99 22.35 12.72
N ILE A 769 29.07 22.86 13.39
CA ILE A 769 30.15 22.01 13.88
C ILE A 769 29.73 21.10 15.03
N GLU A 770 28.98 21.60 16.00
CA GLU A 770 28.46 20.78 17.11
C GLU A 770 27.45 19.73 16.63
N THR A 771 26.59 20.11 15.69
CA THR A 771 25.66 19.17 15.05
C THR A 771 26.41 18.04 14.34
N PHE A 772 27.48 18.35 13.59
CA PHE A 772 28.26 17.31 12.91
C PHE A 772 28.93 16.37 13.93
N LYS A 773 29.43 16.91 15.01
CA LYS A 773 30.00 16.11 16.10
C LYS A 773 28.93 15.19 16.70
N THR A 774 27.77 15.71 17.08
CA THR A 774 26.65 14.88 17.60
C THR A 774 26.25 13.79 16.64
N TRP A 775 26.11 14.11 15.33
CA TRP A 775 25.75 13.14 14.32
C TRP A 775 26.77 12.01 14.17
N THR A 776 28.07 12.32 14.22
CA THR A 776 29.14 11.31 14.15
C THR A 776 29.23 10.47 15.43
N GLU A 777 28.95 11.06 16.62
CA GLU A 777 28.92 10.36 17.91
C GLU A 777 27.91 9.20 17.95
N PHE A 778 26.78 9.28 17.22
CA PHE A 778 25.86 8.14 17.10
C PHE A 778 26.56 6.88 16.57
N TYR A 779 27.53 7.04 15.70
CA TYR A 779 28.25 5.91 15.05
C TYR A 779 29.59 5.58 15.71
N THR A 780 30.29 6.57 16.28
CA THR A 780 31.59 6.35 16.96
C THR A 780 31.42 5.87 18.38
N ASP A 781 30.51 6.48 19.14
CA ASP A 781 30.35 6.28 20.58
C ASP A 781 29.20 5.32 20.89
N TYR A 782 28.03 5.55 20.28
CA TYR A 782 26.87 4.66 20.46
C TYR A 782 26.87 3.45 19.52
N ARG A 783 27.74 3.43 18.47
CA ARG A 783 27.96 2.32 17.53
C ARG A 783 26.74 1.89 16.76
N LEU A 784 25.91 2.85 16.35
CA LEU A 784 24.76 2.55 15.49
C LEU A 784 25.22 1.93 14.16
N GLU A 785 24.39 1.04 13.64
CA GLU A 785 24.58 0.41 12.33
C GLU A 785 24.46 1.47 11.21
N ARG A 786 25.31 1.36 10.19
CA ARG A 786 25.35 2.33 9.07
C ARG A 786 24.52 1.87 7.86
N GLU A 787 24.50 0.57 7.64
CA GLU A 787 23.85 -0.05 6.49
C GLU A 787 22.84 -1.08 6.99
N PHE A 788 21.57 -0.83 6.77
CA PHE A 788 20.50 -1.72 7.17
C PHE A 788 19.26 -1.54 6.30
N ASP A 789 18.48 -2.59 6.18
CA ASP A 789 17.12 -2.54 5.69
C ASP A 789 16.20 -2.32 6.90
N PHE A 790 15.70 -1.08 7.05
CA PHE A 790 14.88 -0.69 8.20
C PHE A 790 13.61 -1.54 8.28
N ALA A 791 12.86 -1.67 7.20
CA ALA A 791 11.58 -2.39 7.20
C ALA A 791 11.74 -3.85 7.65
N ASN A 792 12.75 -4.56 7.12
CA ASN A 792 13.02 -5.94 7.52
C ASN A 792 13.49 -6.07 8.96
N ARG A 793 14.38 -5.17 9.44
CA ARG A 793 14.85 -5.21 10.83
C ARG A 793 13.78 -4.77 11.83
N PHE A 794 12.93 -3.82 11.43
CA PHE A 794 11.77 -3.38 12.19
C PHE A 794 10.73 -4.51 12.31
N ARG A 795 10.40 -5.16 11.20
CA ARG A 795 9.51 -6.32 11.15
C ARG A 795 9.94 -7.43 12.11
N THR A 796 11.22 -7.81 12.09
CA THR A 796 11.77 -8.85 12.99
C THR A 796 11.94 -8.38 14.42
N GLY A 797 11.86 -7.07 14.70
CA GLY A 797 12.10 -6.46 16.01
C GLY A 797 13.58 -6.35 16.38
N GLN A 798 14.50 -6.59 15.44
CA GLN A 798 15.94 -6.33 15.65
C GLN A 798 16.21 -4.84 15.81
N MET A 799 15.46 -4.02 15.08
CA MET A 799 15.49 -2.56 15.12
C MET A 799 14.08 -2.05 15.48
N PRO A 800 13.67 -2.18 16.76
CA PRO A 800 12.28 -1.96 17.15
C PRO A 800 11.87 -0.48 17.15
N ILE A 801 12.81 0.42 16.95
CA ILE A 801 12.59 1.85 16.93
C ILE A 801 13.61 2.50 16.00
N GLY A 802 13.18 3.54 15.27
CA GLY A 802 14.09 4.27 14.40
C GLY A 802 13.39 5.39 13.63
N ILE A 803 14.20 6.24 13.06
CA ILE A 803 13.76 7.34 12.20
C ILE A 803 13.83 6.86 10.75
N ALA A 804 12.75 7.10 10.00
CA ALA A 804 12.69 6.80 8.60
C ALA A 804 11.75 7.80 7.90
N ASP A 805 11.83 7.86 6.58
CA ASP A 805 10.86 8.60 5.78
C ASP A 805 9.44 8.08 6.05
N TYR A 806 8.45 8.98 6.16
CA TYR A 806 7.10 8.58 6.52
C TYR A 806 6.46 7.60 5.52
N THR A 807 6.95 7.54 4.30
CA THR A 807 6.48 6.58 3.29
C THR A 807 6.77 5.12 3.65
N VAL A 808 7.68 4.87 4.60
CA VAL A 808 7.90 3.53 5.18
C VAL A 808 6.63 2.98 5.83
N TYR A 809 5.71 3.86 6.30
CA TYR A 809 4.38 3.47 6.74
C TYR A 809 3.65 2.62 5.71
N ASN A 810 3.65 3.08 4.45
CA ASN A 810 2.98 2.38 3.36
C ASN A 810 3.59 1.00 3.11
N GLN A 811 4.93 0.94 3.16
CA GLN A 811 5.65 -0.32 3.00
C GLN A 811 5.32 -1.31 4.13
N LEU A 812 5.36 -0.87 5.39
CA LEU A 812 5.09 -1.73 6.55
C LEU A 812 3.65 -2.26 6.57
N THR A 813 2.69 -1.44 6.17
CA THR A 813 1.27 -1.83 6.10
C THR A 813 1.04 -3.04 5.19
N VAL A 814 1.76 -3.13 4.08
CA VAL A 814 1.63 -4.23 3.12
C VAL A 814 2.62 -5.36 3.42
N PHE A 815 3.89 -5.01 3.68
CA PHE A 815 4.99 -5.97 3.78
C PHE A 815 5.00 -6.78 5.08
N ALA A 816 4.41 -6.28 6.17
CA ALA A 816 4.49 -6.87 7.49
C ALA A 816 3.11 -7.06 8.15
N PRO A 817 2.21 -7.86 7.52
CA PRO A 817 0.85 -8.06 8.04
C PRO A 817 0.84 -8.66 9.45
N GLU A 818 1.76 -9.56 9.78
CA GLU A 818 1.86 -10.22 11.08
C GLU A 818 2.23 -9.30 12.26
N ILE A 819 2.59 -8.06 12.00
CA ILE A 819 2.81 -7.05 13.05
C ILE A 819 1.81 -5.90 12.98
N ARG A 820 0.70 -6.08 12.28
CA ARG A 820 -0.36 -5.07 12.19
C ARG A 820 -0.87 -4.71 13.59
N GLY A 821 -1.09 -3.42 13.83
CA GLY A 821 -1.50 -2.92 15.14
C GLY A 821 -0.39 -2.85 16.21
N LEU A 822 0.70 -3.62 16.04
CA LEU A 822 1.81 -3.72 17.00
C LEU A 822 2.88 -2.65 16.82
N TRP A 823 2.68 -1.69 15.93
CA TRP A 823 3.59 -0.57 15.71
C TRP A 823 2.83 0.75 15.57
N GLY A 824 3.56 1.83 15.59
CA GLY A 824 3.05 3.15 15.35
C GLY A 824 4.17 4.08 14.88
N PHE A 825 3.80 5.29 14.49
CA PHE A 825 4.75 6.34 14.18
C PHE A 825 4.29 7.67 14.79
N VAL A 826 5.25 8.49 15.15
CA VAL A 826 5.04 9.79 15.81
C VAL A 826 6.04 10.80 15.25
N PRO A 827 5.86 12.11 15.52
CA PRO A 827 6.90 13.10 15.22
C PRO A 827 8.29 12.69 15.74
N VAL A 828 9.33 13.13 15.02
CA VAL A 828 10.71 12.82 15.41
C VAL A 828 11.04 13.34 16.81
N PRO A 829 12.00 12.72 17.53
CA PRO A 829 12.52 13.28 18.77
C PRO A 829 13.06 14.69 18.55
N GLY A 830 12.71 15.60 19.43
CA GLY A 830 13.07 17.01 19.30
C GLY A 830 14.22 17.45 20.18
N THR A 831 14.72 18.65 19.91
CA THR A 831 15.70 19.36 20.74
C THR A 831 15.00 20.36 21.64
N VAL A 832 15.22 20.26 22.96
CA VAL A 832 14.63 21.18 23.92
C VAL A 832 15.27 22.58 23.78
N GLN A 833 14.44 23.58 23.55
CA GLN A 833 14.86 24.96 23.38
C GLN A 833 15.05 25.67 24.73
N ALA A 834 15.69 26.82 24.71
CA ALA A 834 15.95 27.61 25.93
C ALA A 834 14.69 28.08 26.68
N ASP A 835 13.56 28.19 25.97
CA ASP A 835 12.25 28.53 26.52
C ASP A 835 11.45 27.33 27.02
N GLY A 836 11.99 26.11 26.85
CA GLY A 836 11.35 24.85 27.23
C GLY A 836 10.46 24.25 26.13
N THR A 837 10.33 24.88 24.99
CA THR A 837 9.63 24.26 23.81
C THR A 837 10.54 23.18 23.20
N ILE A 838 9.92 22.23 22.46
CA ILE A 838 10.66 21.16 21.79
C ILE A 838 10.58 21.42 20.28
N SER A 839 11.69 21.70 19.64
CA SER A 839 11.78 21.80 18.18
C SER A 839 11.92 20.42 17.57
N ARG A 840 11.04 20.09 16.62
CA ARG A 840 11.02 18.82 15.87
C ARG A 840 11.24 19.06 14.38
N GLU A 841 11.96 20.14 14.04
CA GLU A 841 12.18 20.50 12.65
C GLU A 841 12.91 19.39 11.89
N VAL A 842 12.41 19.12 10.67
CA VAL A 842 12.98 18.15 9.74
C VAL A 842 13.11 18.78 8.35
N ALA A 843 14.04 18.27 7.55
CA ALA A 843 14.21 18.72 6.18
C ALA A 843 13.12 18.15 5.27
N SER A 844 12.64 18.97 4.33
CA SER A 844 11.77 18.58 3.24
C SER A 844 12.56 17.81 2.18
N GLY A 845 12.10 16.60 1.85
CA GLY A 845 12.47 15.88 0.64
C GLY A 845 11.36 15.99 -0.41
N GLY A 846 11.61 15.51 -1.63
CA GLY A 846 10.54 15.46 -2.61
C GLY A 846 11.00 15.49 -4.07
N SER A 847 10.03 15.64 -4.98
CA SER A 847 10.22 15.84 -6.41
C SER A 847 9.34 16.98 -6.93
N ALA A 848 9.57 17.39 -8.18
CA ALA A 848 8.88 18.51 -8.79
C ALA A 848 8.62 18.30 -10.28
N THR A 849 7.70 19.09 -10.80
CA THR A 849 7.47 19.27 -12.24
C THR A 849 8.13 20.58 -12.67
N ILE A 850 8.99 20.51 -13.69
CA ILE A 850 9.72 21.64 -14.28
C ILE A 850 9.23 21.91 -15.69
N MET A 851 9.11 23.19 -16.05
CA MET A 851 8.99 23.66 -17.44
C MET A 851 10.39 24.02 -17.97
N LEU A 852 10.75 23.51 -19.13
CA LEU A 852 12.00 23.93 -19.77
C LEU A 852 11.84 25.28 -20.46
N GLU A 853 12.92 26.08 -20.45
CA GLU A 853 12.93 27.39 -21.14
C GLU A 853 12.72 27.25 -22.65
N SER A 854 13.08 26.08 -23.20
CA SER A 854 12.92 25.75 -24.64
C SER A 854 11.52 25.22 -25.00
N ALA A 855 10.56 25.22 -24.08
CA ALA A 855 9.18 24.81 -24.38
C ALA A 855 8.60 25.61 -25.53
N ASP A 856 8.01 24.92 -26.51
CA ASP A 856 7.48 25.53 -27.74
C ASP A 856 6.24 26.39 -27.44
N ASP A 857 5.39 25.94 -26.50
CA ASP A 857 4.19 26.63 -26.00
C ASP A 857 4.17 26.66 -24.47
N LYS A 858 4.71 27.74 -23.88
CA LYS A 858 4.83 27.91 -22.43
C LYS A 858 3.46 28.04 -21.74
N GLU A 859 2.48 28.63 -22.40
CA GLU A 859 1.13 28.75 -21.85
C GLU A 859 0.47 27.38 -21.76
N ALA A 860 0.55 26.57 -22.80
CA ALA A 860 0.03 25.19 -22.78
C ALA A 860 0.78 24.32 -21.75
N ALA A 861 2.10 24.47 -21.63
CA ALA A 861 2.88 23.78 -20.61
C ALA A 861 2.49 24.21 -19.19
N TRP A 862 2.20 25.50 -18.98
CA TRP A 862 1.72 26.02 -17.70
C TRP A 862 0.31 25.49 -17.36
N GLU A 863 -0.60 25.43 -18.33
CA GLU A 863 -1.93 24.81 -18.15
C GLU A 863 -1.81 23.35 -17.73
N PHE A 864 -0.88 22.58 -18.32
CA PHE A 864 -0.63 21.21 -17.92
C PHE A 864 -0.10 21.12 -16.48
N MET A 865 0.87 21.95 -16.10
CA MET A 865 1.43 21.97 -14.74
C MET A 865 0.36 22.34 -13.68
N LYS A 866 -0.50 23.31 -13.99
CA LYS A 866 -1.63 23.68 -13.13
C LYS A 866 -2.63 22.55 -12.97
N TRP A 867 -2.99 21.89 -14.07
CA TRP A 867 -3.89 20.75 -14.06
C TRP A 867 -3.29 19.61 -13.24
N TRP A 868 -2.04 19.22 -13.55
CA TRP A 868 -1.37 18.13 -12.83
C TRP A 868 -1.30 18.34 -11.32
N THR A 869 -1.01 19.55 -10.89
CA THR A 869 -0.87 19.91 -9.48
C THR A 869 -2.17 20.34 -8.81
N SER A 870 -3.32 20.24 -9.46
CA SER A 870 -4.62 20.60 -8.87
C SER A 870 -5.05 19.59 -7.80
N ASP A 871 -5.93 20.04 -6.91
CA ASP A 871 -6.46 19.26 -5.78
C ASP A 871 -7.15 17.98 -6.28
N GLU A 872 -8.02 18.12 -7.28
CA GLU A 872 -8.78 17.02 -7.87
C GLU A 872 -7.86 15.96 -8.50
N ILE A 873 -6.93 16.40 -9.33
CA ILE A 873 -6.08 15.49 -10.09
C ILE A 873 -5.09 14.75 -9.19
N GLN A 874 -4.51 15.44 -8.23
CA GLN A 874 -3.60 14.83 -7.28
C GLN A 874 -4.34 13.84 -6.35
N THR A 875 -5.55 14.17 -5.92
CA THR A 875 -6.40 13.27 -5.13
C THR A 875 -6.76 12.02 -5.94
N THR A 876 -7.24 12.21 -7.16
CA THR A 876 -7.63 11.09 -8.04
C THR A 876 -6.43 10.19 -8.35
N PHE A 877 -5.29 10.76 -8.72
CA PHE A 877 -4.07 10.00 -8.97
C PHE A 877 -3.63 9.21 -7.73
N GLY A 878 -3.63 9.84 -6.56
CA GLY A 878 -3.25 9.17 -5.31
C GLY A 878 -4.18 8.00 -4.96
N ARG A 879 -5.49 8.17 -5.13
CA ARG A 879 -6.48 7.11 -4.91
C ARG A 879 -6.35 5.96 -5.92
N GLU A 880 -6.16 6.28 -7.19
CA GLU A 880 -5.95 5.26 -8.22
C GLU A 880 -4.66 4.48 -8.00
N MET A 881 -3.58 5.16 -7.64
CA MET A 881 -2.31 4.48 -7.34
C MET A 881 -2.43 3.55 -6.14
N GLU A 882 -3.07 4.00 -5.05
CA GLU A 882 -3.32 3.14 -3.89
C GLU A 882 -4.26 1.97 -4.26
N GLY A 883 -5.27 2.24 -5.04
CA GLY A 883 -6.18 1.22 -5.52
C GLY A 883 -5.50 0.15 -6.39
N LEU A 884 -4.70 0.54 -7.37
CA LEU A 884 -4.03 -0.38 -8.30
C LEU A 884 -2.90 -1.18 -7.66
N MET A 885 -2.11 -0.54 -6.81
CA MET A 885 -0.88 -1.12 -6.28
C MET A 885 -0.96 -1.41 -4.77
N GLY A 886 -2.10 -1.14 -4.15
CA GLY A 886 -2.32 -1.28 -2.71
C GLY A 886 -1.76 -0.10 -1.92
N ALA A 887 -1.92 -0.16 -0.59
CA ALA A 887 -1.47 0.89 0.34
C ALA A 887 0.03 1.22 0.22
N ALA A 888 0.85 0.29 -0.30
CA ALA A 888 2.27 0.54 -0.58
C ALA A 888 2.51 1.68 -1.58
N ALA A 889 1.57 1.94 -2.48
CA ALA A 889 1.65 2.99 -3.48
C ALA A 889 0.90 4.27 -3.07
N ARG A 890 0.49 4.39 -1.81
CA ARG A 890 -0.13 5.62 -1.29
C ARG A 890 0.77 6.80 -1.58
N TYR A 891 0.20 7.73 -2.31
CA TYR A 891 0.93 8.81 -2.95
C TYR A 891 1.21 9.97 -1.97
N PRO A 892 2.49 10.32 -1.65
CA PRO A 892 2.82 11.40 -0.71
C PRO A 892 2.89 12.80 -1.35
N THR A 893 1.80 13.36 -1.91
CA THR A 893 1.70 14.61 -2.74
C THR A 893 2.16 15.91 -2.05
N ALA A 894 2.77 16.93 -2.72
CA ALA A 894 3.13 18.27 -2.20
C ALA A 894 1.97 19.27 -2.16
N ASN A 895 0.79 19.03 -2.79
CA ASN A 895 -0.39 19.88 -2.70
C ASN A 895 -1.23 19.59 -1.44
N ILE A 896 -1.49 20.55 -0.63
CA ILE A 896 -2.04 20.52 0.72
C ILE A 896 -3.51 20.02 0.79
N ASN A 897 -4.37 20.12 -0.20
CA ASN A 897 -5.76 19.69 -0.17
C ASN A 897 -6.01 18.20 -0.53
N ALA A 898 -5.14 17.51 -1.29
CA ALA A 898 -5.31 16.11 -1.58
C ALA A 898 -4.77 15.19 -0.47
N LEU A 899 -3.84 15.63 0.39
CA LEU A 899 -3.43 14.81 1.54
C LEU A 899 -4.59 14.60 2.52
N ASP A 900 -5.36 15.68 2.77
CA ASP A 900 -6.58 15.59 3.59
C ASP A 900 -7.62 14.66 2.96
N SER A 901 -7.59 14.52 1.64
CA SER A 901 -8.51 13.69 0.85
C SER A 901 -7.99 12.26 0.60
N LEU A 902 -6.73 11.94 0.93
CA LEU A 902 -6.20 10.59 0.86
C LEU A 902 -6.69 9.74 2.06
N PRO A 903 -6.85 8.42 1.88
CA PRO A 903 -7.51 7.56 2.86
C PRO A 903 -6.59 7.14 4.01
N TRP A 904 -6.06 8.11 4.76
CA TRP A 904 -5.32 7.87 5.98
C TRP A 904 -6.27 7.52 7.15
N PRO A 905 -5.92 6.57 8.04
CA PRO A 905 -6.57 6.45 9.33
C PRO A 905 -6.40 7.77 10.11
N VAL A 906 -7.46 8.23 10.76
CA VAL A 906 -7.49 9.56 11.40
C VAL A 906 -6.33 9.76 12.38
N LYS A 907 -6.07 8.79 13.26
CA LYS A 907 -4.97 8.85 14.24
C LYS A 907 -3.59 8.99 13.59
N ASP A 908 -3.37 8.24 12.52
CA ASP A 908 -2.09 8.25 11.80
C ASP A 908 -1.92 9.56 11.04
N TYR A 909 -3.01 10.08 10.49
CA TYR A 909 -3.01 11.37 9.82
C TYR A 909 -2.70 12.54 10.77
N GLU A 910 -3.23 12.52 11.99
CA GLU A 910 -2.92 13.54 13.00
C GLU A 910 -1.43 13.56 13.36
N ALA A 911 -0.81 12.39 13.53
CA ALA A 911 0.63 12.29 13.78
C ALA A 911 1.45 12.85 12.61
N LEU A 912 1.05 12.51 11.37
CA LEU A 912 1.66 13.03 10.14
C LEU A 912 1.53 14.55 10.06
N LYS A 913 0.34 15.09 10.31
CA LYS A 913 0.03 16.52 10.29
C LYS A 913 0.82 17.31 11.34
N ALA A 914 1.01 16.74 12.53
CA ALA A 914 1.82 17.36 13.58
C ALA A 914 3.28 17.55 13.11
N GLN A 915 3.89 16.56 12.48
CA GLN A 915 5.25 16.70 11.94
C GLN A 915 5.30 17.66 10.74
N PHE A 916 4.27 17.70 9.90
CA PHE A 916 4.23 18.59 8.73
C PHE A 916 4.42 20.07 9.08
N GLN A 917 3.99 20.51 10.24
CA GLN A 917 4.14 21.89 10.71
C GLN A 917 5.61 22.25 10.96
N GLU A 918 6.43 21.25 11.24
CA GLU A 918 7.86 21.37 11.56
C GLU A 918 8.78 21.06 10.36
N VAL A 919 8.22 20.90 9.13
CA VAL A 919 9.02 20.66 7.94
C VAL A 919 9.61 21.96 7.40
N ARG A 920 10.89 21.95 7.07
CA ARG A 920 11.64 23.09 6.51
C ARG A 920 12.27 22.73 5.19
N GLY A 921 12.19 23.64 4.22
CA GLY A 921 12.90 23.51 2.95
C GLY A 921 14.38 23.89 3.10
N ILE A 922 15.26 23.18 2.40
CA ILE A 922 16.66 23.54 2.25
C ILE A 922 16.79 24.28 0.91
N PRO A 923 17.26 25.54 0.88
CA PRO A 923 17.46 26.26 -0.37
C PRO A 923 18.52 25.59 -1.26
N GLU A 924 18.27 25.50 -2.54
CA GLU A 924 19.30 25.16 -3.51
C GLU A 924 20.06 26.41 -3.95
N VAL A 925 21.39 26.31 -3.99
CA VAL A 925 22.29 27.42 -4.29
C VAL A 925 23.32 27.01 -5.34
N PRO A 926 23.96 27.96 -6.05
CA PRO A 926 25.04 27.65 -6.98
C PRO A 926 26.14 26.82 -6.30
N GLY A 927 26.37 25.58 -6.77
CA GLY A 927 27.32 24.65 -6.15
C GLY A 927 26.81 23.93 -4.92
N GLY A 928 25.58 24.21 -4.45
CA GLY A 928 24.94 23.58 -3.28
C GLY A 928 24.80 22.07 -3.40
N TYR A 929 24.60 21.57 -4.62
CA TYR A 929 24.52 20.14 -4.90
C TYR A 929 25.80 19.33 -4.59
N PHE A 930 26.90 19.96 -4.30
CA PHE A 930 28.12 19.33 -3.76
C PHE A 930 28.10 19.20 -2.22
N THR A 931 27.25 19.95 -1.53
CA THR A 931 27.21 19.99 -0.06
C THR A 931 26.99 18.61 0.54
N GLY A 932 26.01 17.86 0.04
CA GLY A 932 25.74 16.50 0.56
C GLY A 932 26.92 15.55 0.37
N ARG A 933 27.62 15.62 -0.77
CA ARG A 933 28.81 14.81 -1.04
C ARG A 933 29.94 15.13 -0.07
N HIS A 934 30.25 16.42 0.13
CA HIS A 934 31.29 16.81 1.07
C HIS A 934 30.94 16.50 2.52
N LEU A 935 29.66 16.64 2.89
CA LEU A 935 29.16 16.24 4.20
C LEU A 935 29.36 14.73 4.43
N LEU A 936 29.02 13.92 3.45
CA LEU A 936 29.21 12.47 3.49
C LEU A 936 30.69 12.09 3.54
N ASN A 937 31.55 12.76 2.77
CA ASN A 937 32.99 12.53 2.81
C ASN A 937 33.60 12.90 4.17
N ALA A 938 33.16 14.01 4.79
CA ALA A 938 33.55 14.37 6.14
C ALA A 938 33.15 13.28 7.15
N PHE A 939 31.91 12.79 7.03
CA PHE A 939 31.41 11.67 7.84
C PHE A 939 32.26 10.41 7.68
N TYR A 940 32.57 10.01 6.45
CA TYR A 940 33.43 8.85 6.22
C TYR A 940 34.82 9.01 6.81
N SER A 941 35.40 10.20 6.72
CA SER A 941 36.71 10.48 7.30
C SER A 941 36.73 10.29 8.80
N VAL A 942 35.66 10.67 9.49
CA VAL A 942 35.57 10.55 10.97
C VAL A 942 35.11 9.13 11.39
N VAL A 943 34.08 8.61 10.76
CA VAL A 943 33.39 7.38 11.21
C VAL A 943 34.00 6.12 10.62
N VAL A 944 34.34 6.12 9.31
CA VAL A 944 34.79 4.92 8.59
C VAL A 944 36.29 4.77 8.68
N ASN A 945 37.03 5.82 8.39
CA ASN A 945 38.51 5.77 8.41
C ASN A 945 39.11 5.66 9.82
N SER A 946 38.34 6.05 10.84
CA SER A 946 38.75 5.90 12.25
C SER A 946 38.60 4.47 12.78
N GLN A 947 37.87 3.60 12.06
CA GLN A 947 37.67 2.21 12.46
C GLN A 947 38.82 1.33 12.00
N ASP A 948 39.19 0.36 12.87
CA ASP A 948 40.18 -0.65 12.52
C ASP A 948 39.70 -1.46 11.28
N GLN A 949 40.54 -1.54 10.27
CA GLN A 949 40.29 -2.39 9.11
C GLN A 949 40.97 -3.74 9.30
N TYR A 950 40.34 -4.82 8.87
CA TYR A 950 40.88 -6.16 8.93
C TYR A 950 41.11 -6.71 7.52
N VAL A 951 42.34 -7.03 7.17
CA VAL A 951 42.67 -7.78 5.94
C VAL A 951 43.11 -9.17 6.35
N GLY A 952 42.20 -10.12 6.32
CA GLY A 952 42.36 -11.43 6.93
C GLY A 952 42.48 -11.33 8.46
N SER A 953 43.58 -11.81 9.02
CA SER A 953 43.88 -11.70 10.47
C SER A 953 44.70 -10.45 10.86
N ILE A 954 45.05 -9.60 9.89
CA ILE A 954 45.87 -8.40 10.15
C ILE A 954 44.96 -7.23 10.44
N ARG A 955 45.10 -6.67 11.66
CA ARG A 955 44.45 -5.41 12.04
C ARG A 955 45.24 -4.24 11.49
N ILE A 956 44.63 -3.39 10.73
CA ILE A 956 45.12 -2.08 10.31
C ILE A 956 44.42 -1.05 11.19
N PRO A 957 45.14 -0.38 12.12
CA PRO A 957 44.54 0.66 12.96
C PRO A 957 43.95 1.77 12.10
N GLY A 958 42.71 2.19 12.42
CA GLY A 958 42.10 3.34 11.79
C GLY A 958 42.85 4.64 12.21
N GLU A 959 42.90 5.60 11.32
CA GLU A 959 43.43 6.91 11.59
C GLU A 959 42.33 7.77 12.20
N LYS A 960 42.46 8.16 13.48
CA LYS A 960 41.44 8.97 14.16
C LYS A 960 41.51 10.41 13.65
N ALA A 961 40.51 10.78 12.88
CA ALA A 961 40.28 12.15 12.47
C ALA A 961 39.44 12.89 13.54
N GLU A 962 39.87 14.09 13.88
CA GLU A 962 39.11 14.97 14.78
C GLU A 962 37.86 15.51 14.07
N PRO A 963 36.63 15.25 14.59
CA PRO A 963 35.42 15.64 13.91
C PRO A 963 35.33 17.11 13.53
N ARG A 964 35.73 17.99 14.46
CA ARG A 964 35.70 19.45 14.26
C ARG A 964 36.64 19.92 13.15
N GLU A 965 37.88 19.48 13.16
CA GLU A 965 38.90 19.92 12.19
C GLU A 965 38.59 19.37 10.81
N THR A 966 38.19 18.09 10.73
CA THR A 966 37.78 17.45 9.50
C THR A 966 36.57 18.14 8.87
N PHE A 967 35.54 18.44 9.68
CA PHE A 967 34.37 19.12 9.20
C PHE A 967 34.65 20.51 8.66
N ILE A 968 35.42 21.31 9.35
CA ILE A 968 35.84 22.66 8.90
C ILE A 968 36.59 22.57 7.55
N GLU A 969 37.42 21.56 7.34
CA GLU A 969 38.11 21.34 6.08
C GLU A 969 37.12 21.06 4.94
N TYR A 970 36.17 20.15 5.13
CA TYR A 970 35.18 19.84 4.10
C TYR A 970 34.18 20.97 3.85
N VAL A 971 33.83 21.78 4.86
CA VAL A 971 33.04 23.00 4.68
C VAL A 971 33.81 24.05 3.85
N ARG A 972 35.13 24.10 3.96
CA ARG A 972 35.94 24.93 3.05
C ARG A 972 35.83 24.46 1.61
N TYR A 973 35.83 23.12 1.34
CA TYR A 973 35.59 22.58 -0.02
C TYR A 973 34.20 22.94 -0.52
N MET A 974 33.17 22.82 0.35
CA MET A 974 31.80 23.25 -0.03
C MET A 974 31.79 24.74 -0.43
N GLN A 975 32.45 25.59 0.35
CA GLN A 975 32.55 27.03 0.05
C GLN A 975 33.30 27.30 -1.27
N GLU A 976 34.36 26.56 -1.54
CA GLU A 976 35.12 26.66 -2.81
C GLU A 976 34.23 26.28 -4.00
N GLU A 977 33.39 25.23 -3.89
CA GLU A 977 32.45 24.82 -4.93
C GLU A 977 31.38 25.90 -5.18
N ILE A 978 30.82 26.47 -4.11
CA ILE A 978 29.86 27.58 -4.21
C ILE A 978 30.49 28.74 -4.94
N GLN A 979 31.70 29.18 -4.55
CA GLN A 979 32.39 30.30 -5.18
C GLN A 979 32.76 30.03 -6.66
N ASN A 980 33.19 28.80 -6.96
CA ASN A 980 33.53 28.40 -8.33
C ASN A 980 32.31 28.44 -9.23
N LYS A 981 31.18 27.95 -8.76
CA LYS A 981 29.93 27.94 -9.54
C LYS A 981 29.36 29.34 -9.68
N ARG A 982 29.40 30.16 -8.65
CA ARG A 982 29.00 31.57 -8.74
C ARG A 982 29.80 32.33 -9.79
N LYS A 983 31.15 32.15 -9.87
CA LYS A 983 31.99 32.69 -10.90
C LYS A 983 31.68 32.13 -12.28
N GLU A 984 31.48 30.84 -12.40
CA GLU A 984 31.08 30.16 -13.65
C GLU A 984 29.80 30.78 -14.23
N PHE A 985 28.84 31.12 -13.37
CA PHE A 985 27.58 31.73 -13.77
C PHE A 985 27.60 33.28 -13.81
N GLY A 986 28.77 33.94 -13.57
CA GLY A 986 28.87 35.39 -13.60
C GLY A 986 28.13 36.13 -12.49
N LEU A 987 27.89 35.48 -11.35
CA LEU A 987 27.10 36.02 -10.22
C LEU A 987 27.97 36.89 -9.26
N ASP A 988 29.27 36.87 -9.39
CA ASP A 988 30.24 37.58 -8.55
C ASP A 988 31.12 38.51 -9.39
N GLU A 989 30.55 39.53 -10.06
CA GLU A 989 31.34 40.65 -10.65
C GLU A 989 31.58 41.78 -9.66
#